data_f245d72db694beedcdc187686262b133
#
_entry.id   f245d72db694beedcdc187686262b133
#
_cell.length_a   1.000
_cell.length_b   1.000
_cell.length_c   1.000
_cell.angle_alpha   90.00
_cell.angle_beta   90.00
_cell.angle_gamma   90.00
#
_symmetry.space_group_name_H-M   'P 1'
#
loop_
_entity.id
_entity.type
_entity.pdbx_description
1 polymer ?
#
loop_
_entity_poly.entity_id
_entity_poly.type
_entity_poly.pdbx_seq_one_letter_code
_entity_poly.pdbx_strand_id
1 'polypeptide(L)'
;MIDDRGVSHQYATSEAHVVWNNPSRAPYHTHLPMIHFSRRFASVVVFALVFPCFAVAGVLPVGLHCESAGNPLGIDAQHPNLSWLIETSGTNPSPRGVKQTAYQILVAGVWDSGKVASDQSQNVGYGGKPLVSGQRYDWKVRVWDNSGNVSEWSKPATWTMGMLKPEDWTARWISTQAGAAKTGGKLTILKAVYKARDGAATADVTAKVSLLVKNGVLDIEVGSGILGGDPALNHVKDLAVEYELNGARGSTSAGDFERLAIPKSLLSGTDAPYVRKTFDLTAIPTSALATVNVMGFYELYVNGKKVGPNILGPALTNYGKRSLYETYDLVPYLRKGRNCFGLWLSRGWRDSPIARMQLDMMVGSRPLRIATDGEWRCKSSGRTILGPWQWNNMGGELVDARQDDPRWADPLTSDSDWSPVSEIAAPAIPAEAQKCPPMRVLKTIPAIACTKRADGNYQLDFGTQLTGWLKLRLRGQAAGNTITIEYADKLEPLQTFSQLDRYICAGKPAEEFCSKFNYHGFRWAIIKGLATAPVLADAEAELIGADFETRGGFTCSSEQLNRMHQVNLWTIQCLSQSGFLSDCPHRERLGYGDGQVSIESCMMNFMMQPFYSKWSTDWVDGADPNTGYMPHTAPNGPGGGGPAWGGAGQALTWRNYLYYQDTRIVERNLDACRRHIEAIETHAKDGVVRAFGGQWDFIGDWVPPERGMDTNNWPPKPAAEFFNNCYRLYLREQWAQMAEVLGRQDEAKAMRTELARLQPLVHAAFYDKDKQFYVLDEQSYYLMSLMTGVVPEELRPAIMKKLEECIRVTRKGHLDTGMLGTYFLMNYLMEIGRNDLLWLIVTQKDYPGWGYMLEKGATTWWEQWNGHWSQIHSCFTSLDAWFYQGLAGIRPDTAKPGFKHVIVKPAVVGDLTWVKCHHDSPYGRIISNWKREGQQLTMEVTIPPNTTATVHVPAKVDGAVTESGKPAAEAKGVKFLRMEHGAAVYAVGSGFYQFQSILPETIR
;
A
#
# COMPACT_ATOMS: atom_id res chain seq x y z
N MET A 1 -26.58 48.81 -25.85
CA MET A 1 -27.84 49.33 -25.32
C MET A 1 -28.17 48.45 -24.13
N ILE A 2 -27.67 48.81 -23.01
CA ILE A 2 -28.30 49.28 -21.77
C ILE A 2 -29.72 48.62 -21.56
N ASP A 3 -29.91 47.80 -20.56
CA ASP A 3 -30.61 48.18 -19.37
C ASP A 3 -30.28 47.25 -18.15
N ASP A 4 -30.07 47.94 -17.07
CA ASP A 4 -29.86 47.57 -15.70
C ASP A 4 -31.12 47.02 -15.03
N ARG A 5 -31.02 46.02 -14.14
CA ARG A 5 -31.64 46.05 -12.81
C ARG A 5 -31.09 44.97 -11.90
N GLY A 6 -30.34 45.41 -10.89
CA GLY A 6 -29.81 44.59 -9.84
C GLY A 6 -30.89 44.04 -8.91
N VAL A 7 -30.61 42.83 -8.41
CA VAL A 7 -31.14 42.34 -7.12
C VAL A 7 -29.99 41.63 -6.41
N SER A 8 -29.55 42.25 -5.35
CA SER A 8 -28.62 41.71 -4.39
C SER A 8 -29.30 40.61 -3.57
N HIS A 9 -28.76 39.38 -3.62
CA HIS A 9 -29.02 38.38 -2.59
C HIS A 9 -27.74 38.11 -1.81
N GLN A 10 -27.75 38.56 -0.57
CA GLN A 10 -26.79 38.19 0.43
C GLN A 10 -26.89 36.67 0.70
N TYR A 11 -25.83 35.93 0.42
CA TYR A 11 -25.66 34.59 0.95
C TYR A 11 -24.86 34.68 2.23
N ALA A 12 -25.49 34.31 3.33
CA ALA A 12 -24.85 34.10 4.62
C ALA A 12 -24.00 32.83 4.51
N THR A 13 -22.68 32.99 4.63
CA THR A 13 -21.74 31.87 4.80
C THR A 13 -21.86 31.37 6.22
N SER A 14 -22.42 30.18 6.40
CA SER A 14 -22.26 29.42 7.65
C SER A 14 -20.98 28.61 7.54
N GLU A 15 -19.91 29.06 8.21
CA GLU A 15 -18.70 28.30 8.43
C GLU A 15 -19.01 27.08 9.30
N ALA A 16 -18.97 25.89 8.73
CA ALA A 16 -18.93 24.65 9.49
C ALA A 16 -17.47 24.24 9.68
N HIS A 17 -16.88 24.62 10.82
CA HIS A 17 -15.62 24.08 11.28
C HIS A 17 -15.77 22.59 11.59
N VAL A 18 -15.24 21.74 10.73
CA VAL A 18 -15.07 20.32 11.01
C VAL A 18 -13.85 20.15 11.90
N VAL A 19 -14.09 20.06 13.21
CA VAL A 19 -13.07 19.69 14.18
C VAL A 19 -12.88 18.18 14.15
N TRP A 20 -11.69 17.73 13.77
CA TRP A 20 -11.29 16.33 13.83
C TRP A 20 -11.01 15.94 15.30
N ASN A 21 -11.99 15.37 15.98
CA ASN A 21 -11.77 14.70 17.26
C ASN A 21 -11.54 13.20 17.00
N ASN A 22 -10.35 12.76 17.28
CA ASN A 22 -9.96 11.36 17.33
C ASN A 22 -10.52 10.75 18.63
N PRO A 23 -11.38 9.71 18.62
CA PRO A 23 -11.81 9.08 19.85
C PRO A 23 -10.72 8.16 20.39
N SER A 24 -10.00 8.63 21.41
CA SER A 24 -9.17 7.80 22.27
C SER A 24 -10.03 6.71 22.92
N ARG A 25 -9.55 5.47 22.85
CA ARG A 25 -10.13 4.31 23.52
C ARG A 25 -10.32 4.58 25.03
N ALA A 26 -11.56 4.57 25.49
CA ALA A 26 -11.88 4.55 26.91
C ALA A 26 -11.84 3.11 27.44
N PRO A 27 -11.30 2.87 28.66
CA PRO A 27 -11.39 1.55 29.29
C PRO A 27 -12.78 1.33 29.91
N TYR A 28 -13.32 0.13 29.75
CA TYR A 28 -14.54 -0.31 30.40
C TYR A 28 -14.34 -0.35 31.92
N HIS A 29 -15.08 0.48 32.66
CA HIS A 29 -15.29 0.32 34.10
C HIS A 29 -16.62 -0.38 34.32
N THR A 30 -16.54 -1.58 34.89
CA THR A 30 -17.69 -2.27 35.44
C THR A 30 -18.00 -1.71 36.84
N HIS A 31 -19.22 -1.19 37.03
CA HIS A 31 -19.76 -0.82 38.36
C HIS A 31 -20.25 -2.08 39.09
N LEU A 32 -19.74 -2.29 40.30
CA LEU A 32 -20.37 -3.10 41.32
C LEU A 32 -20.75 -2.21 42.51
N PRO A 33 -21.89 -2.45 43.20
CA PRO A 33 -22.44 -1.53 44.17
C PRO A 33 -21.73 -1.57 45.53
N MET A 34 -21.57 -0.39 46.13
CA MET A 34 -21.07 -0.23 47.49
C MET A 34 -22.11 -0.67 48.54
N ILE A 35 -21.69 -1.55 49.43
CA ILE A 35 -22.40 -1.84 50.70
C ILE A 35 -21.66 -1.06 51.80
N HIS A 36 -22.36 -0.12 52.44
CA HIS A 36 -21.88 0.60 53.60
C HIS A 36 -21.80 -0.30 54.84
N PHE A 37 -20.65 -0.37 55.50
CA PHE A 37 -20.53 -0.73 56.90
C PHE A 37 -19.70 0.34 57.66
N SER A 38 -20.37 0.98 58.60
CA SER A 38 -19.76 1.88 59.59
C SER A 38 -19.24 1.09 60.80
N ARG A 39 -18.01 1.34 61.28
CA ARG A 39 -17.65 1.36 62.72
C ARG A 39 -16.22 1.87 62.99
N ARG A 40 -16.19 2.98 63.67
CA ARG A 40 -15.40 3.47 64.80
C ARG A 40 -13.95 3.02 65.06
N PHE A 41 -13.08 4.04 64.98
CA PHE A 41 -11.95 4.43 65.85
C PHE A 41 -11.14 3.39 66.59
N ALA A 42 -9.83 3.37 66.29
CA ALA A 42 -8.73 3.41 67.24
C ALA A 42 -7.51 4.09 66.60
N SER A 43 -7.07 5.23 67.15
CA SER A 43 -5.89 5.98 66.72
C SER A 43 -4.63 5.26 67.22
N VAL A 44 -3.77 4.78 66.30
CA VAL A 44 -2.37 4.47 66.59
C VAL A 44 -1.53 5.41 65.73
N VAL A 45 -0.85 6.33 66.36
CA VAL A 45 0.12 7.22 65.72
C VAL A 45 1.40 6.41 65.50
N VAL A 46 1.59 5.96 64.24
CA VAL A 46 2.87 5.43 63.83
C VAL A 46 3.58 6.56 63.10
N PHE A 47 4.69 7.03 63.63
CA PHE A 47 5.65 7.91 62.96
C PHE A 47 6.25 7.12 61.78
N ALA A 48 5.70 7.29 60.59
CA ALA A 48 6.31 6.84 59.37
C ALA A 48 7.40 7.85 58.98
N LEU A 49 8.65 7.46 59.10
CA LEU A 49 9.77 8.11 58.48
C LEU A 49 9.57 8.04 56.95
N VAL A 50 9.02 9.12 56.37
CA VAL A 50 8.98 9.28 54.93
C VAL A 50 10.41 9.51 54.42
N PHE A 51 11.12 8.49 54.08
CA PHE A 51 12.26 8.64 53.19
C PHE A 51 11.70 9.13 51.84
N PRO A 52 12.19 10.25 51.29
CA PRO A 52 11.87 10.61 49.96
C PRO A 52 12.48 9.51 49.04
N CYS A 53 11.66 8.63 48.55
CA CYS A 53 12.04 7.75 47.46
C CYS A 53 12.25 8.67 46.27
N PHE A 54 13.46 9.12 46.04
CA PHE A 54 13.87 9.69 44.76
C PHE A 54 13.67 8.58 43.76
N ALA A 55 12.61 8.69 42.99
CA ALA A 55 12.43 7.82 41.82
C ALA A 55 13.65 8.04 40.93
N VAL A 56 14.57 7.12 40.95
CA VAL A 56 15.70 7.07 39.99
C VAL A 56 15.04 6.96 38.64
N ALA A 57 15.27 7.96 37.78
CA ALA A 57 14.80 7.90 36.39
C ALA A 57 15.34 6.63 35.76
N GLY A 58 14.49 5.63 35.64
CA GLY A 58 14.85 4.32 35.11
C GLY A 58 14.42 4.22 33.63
N VAL A 59 15.05 3.34 32.88
CA VAL A 59 14.61 2.94 31.54
C VAL A 59 13.61 1.79 31.65
N LEU A 60 12.61 1.74 30.77
CA LEU A 60 11.65 0.65 30.68
C LEU A 60 11.48 0.22 29.22
N PRO A 61 11.67 -1.08 28.88
CA PRO A 61 11.34 -1.57 27.56
C PRO A 61 9.82 -1.72 27.40
N VAL A 62 9.30 -1.13 26.32
CA VAL A 62 7.87 -1.09 25.97
C VAL A 62 7.67 -1.37 24.48
N GLY A 63 6.41 -1.45 24.01
CA GLY A 63 6.12 -1.59 22.59
C GLY A 63 6.80 -2.81 21.96
N LEU A 64 6.66 -3.97 22.62
CA LEU A 64 7.30 -5.20 22.15
C LEU A 64 6.65 -5.68 20.84
N HIS A 65 7.49 -5.94 19.85
CA HIS A 65 7.08 -6.46 18.54
C HIS A 65 7.84 -7.76 18.21
N CYS A 66 7.15 -8.65 17.53
CA CYS A 66 7.70 -9.83 16.89
C CYS A 66 7.36 -9.77 15.39
N GLU A 67 8.35 -9.87 14.50
CA GLU A 67 8.17 -9.70 13.04
C GLU A 67 7.43 -8.37 12.69
N SER A 68 7.82 -7.29 13.36
CA SER A 68 7.27 -5.92 13.20
C SER A 68 5.80 -5.75 13.61
N ALA A 69 5.19 -6.74 14.27
CA ALA A 69 3.81 -6.70 14.73
C ALA A 69 3.70 -6.92 16.24
N GLY A 70 2.72 -6.25 16.88
CA GLY A 70 2.36 -6.47 18.28
C GLY A 70 1.52 -7.74 18.44
N ASN A 71 2.06 -8.75 19.13
CA ASN A 71 1.39 -10.04 19.38
C ASN A 71 0.85 -10.75 18.12
N PRO A 72 1.68 -10.99 17.07
CA PRO A 72 1.22 -11.57 15.82
C PRO A 72 0.72 -13.01 15.97
N LEU A 73 -0.28 -13.36 15.15
CA LEU A 73 -0.80 -14.70 15.01
C LEU A 73 -0.23 -15.37 13.75
N GLY A 74 0.28 -16.60 13.91
CA GLY A 74 0.62 -17.46 12.78
C GLY A 74 1.84 -17.05 11.96
N ILE A 75 2.91 -16.51 12.59
CA ILE A 75 4.15 -16.20 11.87
C ILE A 75 4.88 -17.47 11.43
N ASP A 76 5.66 -17.38 10.36
CA ASP A 76 6.39 -18.51 9.75
C ASP A 76 7.92 -18.41 9.86
N ALA A 77 8.43 -17.35 10.47
CA ALA A 77 9.88 -17.20 10.68
C ALA A 77 10.39 -18.17 11.76
N GLN A 78 11.33 -19.06 11.40
CA GLN A 78 11.95 -20.00 12.36
C GLN A 78 12.81 -19.26 13.39
N HIS A 79 13.38 -18.12 13.02
CA HIS A 79 14.14 -17.22 13.87
C HIS A 79 13.52 -15.82 13.80
N PRO A 80 12.35 -15.59 14.46
CA PRO A 80 11.66 -14.31 14.36
C PRO A 80 12.51 -13.19 14.95
N ASN A 81 12.38 -12.01 14.36
CA ASN A 81 12.96 -10.78 14.86
C ASN A 81 12.12 -10.21 15.99
N LEU A 82 12.77 -9.92 17.12
CA LEU A 82 12.16 -9.28 18.29
C LEU A 82 12.65 -7.84 18.39
N SER A 83 11.74 -6.91 18.71
CA SER A 83 12.05 -5.48 18.83
C SER A 83 11.31 -4.85 20.00
N TRP A 84 11.87 -3.79 20.57
CA TRP A 84 11.25 -3.02 21.66
C TRP A 84 11.69 -1.58 21.61
N LEU A 85 10.85 -0.71 22.15
CA LEU A 85 11.13 0.69 22.44
C LEU A 85 11.69 0.85 23.84
N ILE A 86 12.37 1.96 24.08
CA ILE A 86 12.85 2.33 25.41
C ILE A 86 12.15 3.63 25.83
N GLU A 87 11.47 3.59 26.96
CA GLU A 87 10.92 4.77 27.62
C GLU A 87 11.75 5.13 28.85
N THR A 88 11.74 6.41 29.20
CA THR A 88 12.35 6.92 30.42
C THR A 88 11.25 7.24 31.43
N SER A 89 11.32 6.66 32.64
CA SER A 89 10.33 6.89 33.68
C SER A 89 10.66 8.12 34.54
N GLY A 90 9.65 8.88 34.88
CA GLY A 90 9.63 9.77 36.04
C GLY A 90 10.14 11.21 35.85
N THR A 91 10.53 11.67 34.67
CA THR A 91 10.97 13.06 34.44
C THR A 91 10.41 13.66 33.15
N ASN A 92 9.92 14.89 33.28
CA ASN A 92 9.58 15.74 32.15
C ASN A 92 10.41 17.04 32.28
N PRO A 93 11.33 17.38 31.36
CA PRO A 93 11.67 16.60 30.15
C PRO A 93 12.50 15.34 30.43
N SER A 94 12.45 14.38 29.46
CA SER A 94 13.22 13.14 29.52
C SER A 94 14.72 13.39 29.64
N PRO A 95 15.47 12.55 30.40
CA PRO A 95 16.91 12.69 30.51
C PRO A 95 17.60 12.59 29.13
N ARG A 96 18.64 13.42 28.95
CA ARG A 96 19.42 13.43 27.70
C ARG A 96 20.48 12.32 27.67
N GLY A 97 20.72 11.74 26.49
CA GLY A 97 21.79 10.78 26.25
C GLY A 97 21.54 9.40 26.82
N VAL A 98 20.26 9.04 27.03
CA VAL A 98 19.88 7.70 27.51
C VAL A 98 20.13 6.66 26.42
N LYS A 99 20.89 5.60 26.77
CA LYS A 99 21.24 4.49 25.89
C LYS A 99 21.07 3.16 26.61
N GLN A 100 20.65 2.15 25.87
CA GLN A 100 20.79 0.75 26.23
C GLN A 100 22.27 0.33 26.08
N THR A 101 22.78 -0.43 27.02
CA THR A 101 24.11 -1.04 26.97
C THR A 101 24.08 -2.56 26.95
N ALA A 102 22.97 -3.13 27.43
CA ALA A 102 22.72 -4.57 27.38
C ALA A 102 21.23 -4.85 27.40
N TYR A 103 20.84 -6.04 26.99
CA TYR A 103 19.49 -6.59 27.14
C TYR A 103 19.51 -8.02 27.64
N GLN A 104 18.36 -8.50 28.12
CA GLN A 104 18.07 -9.91 28.35
C GLN A 104 16.65 -10.21 27.90
N ILE A 105 16.49 -11.19 27.01
CA ILE A 105 15.21 -11.68 26.52
C ILE A 105 14.89 -12.99 27.21
N LEU A 106 13.66 -13.15 27.66
CA LEU A 106 13.15 -14.39 28.22
C LEU A 106 11.90 -14.83 27.44
N VAL A 107 11.99 -15.98 26.76
CA VAL A 107 10.83 -16.68 26.18
C VAL A 107 10.48 -17.83 27.11
N ALA A 108 9.30 -17.80 27.70
CA ALA A 108 8.90 -18.67 28.80
C ALA A 108 9.08 -20.17 28.48
N GLY A 109 9.90 -20.85 29.29
CA GLY A 109 10.19 -22.29 29.15
C GLY A 109 11.01 -22.70 27.94
N VAL A 110 11.44 -21.73 27.07
CA VAL A 110 12.07 -22.06 25.78
C VAL A 110 13.44 -21.45 25.64
N TRP A 111 13.63 -20.17 26.02
CA TRP A 111 14.87 -19.45 25.81
C TRP A 111 15.10 -18.35 26.85
N ASP A 112 16.30 -18.27 27.35
CA ASP A 112 16.83 -17.13 28.09
C ASP A 112 18.16 -16.71 27.39
N SER A 113 18.21 -15.51 26.86
CA SER A 113 19.42 -15.00 26.19
C SER A 113 20.60 -14.74 27.16
N GLY A 114 20.34 -14.77 28.48
CA GLY A 114 21.24 -14.16 29.44
C GLY A 114 21.41 -12.66 29.18
N LYS A 115 22.32 -12.02 29.92
CA LYS A 115 22.71 -10.61 29.66
C LYS A 115 23.59 -10.53 28.40
N VAL A 116 23.07 -9.90 27.36
CA VAL A 116 23.79 -9.63 26.09
C VAL A 116 24.26 -8.18 26.08
N ALA A 117 25.57 -7.94 26.02
CA ALA A 117 26.15 -6.60 25.93
C ALA A 117 25.94 -6.04 24.51
N SER A 118 24.87 -5.26 24.32
CA SER A 118 24.50 -4.69 23.02
C SER A 118 23.50 -3.52 23.21
N ASP A 119 23.59 -2.54 22.34
CA ASP A 119 22.63 -1.43 22.25
C ASP A 119 21.53 -1.69 21.18
N GLN A 120 21.51 -2.92 20.59
CA GLN A 120 20.48 -3.34 19.64
C GLN A 120 19.15 -3.54 20.36
N SER A 121 18.09 -2.88 19.87
CA SER A 121 16.71 -3.03 20.35
C SER A 121 15.71 -3.24 19.21
N GLN A 122 16.23 -3.33 17.99
CA GLN A 122 15.47 -3.60 16.78
C GLN A 122 16.05 -4.81 16.05
N ASN A 123 15.15 -5.65 15.50
CA ASN A 123 15.51 -6.83 14.70
C ASN A 123 16.48 -7.79 15.42
N VAL A 124 16.28 -8.02 16.73
CA VAL A 124 17.06 -8.98 17.50
C VAL A 124 16.54 -10.39 17.19
N GLY A 125 17.35 -11.21 16.52
CA GLY A 125 16.96 -12.57 16.13
C GLY A 125 16.72 -13.48 17.35
N TYR A 126 15.66 -14.26 17.32
CA TYR A 126 15.42 -15.33 18.28
C TYR A 126 16.51 -16.41 18.19
N GLY A 127 17.18 -16.70 19.29
CA GLY A 127 18.31 -17.65 19.37
C GLY A 127 18.02 -18.89 20.21
N GLY A 128 16.75 -19.18 20.49
CA GLY A 128 16.34 -20.30 21.34
C GLY A 128 16.21 -21.64 20.60
N LYS A 129 15.53 -22.57 21.24
CA LYS A 129 15.22 -23.88 20.67
C LYS A 129 14.33 -23.76 19.45
N PRO A 130 14.33 -24.73 18.49
CA PRO A 130 13.44 -24.72 17.34
C PRO A 130 11.98 -24.50 17.74
N LEU A 131 11.31 -23.60 17.03
CA LEU A 131 9.91 -23.28 17.22
C LEU A 131 9.00 -24.34 16.58
N VAL A 132 7.78 -24.48 17.09
CA VAL A 132 6.82 -25.52 16.69
C VAL A 132 5.58 -24.88 16.08
N SER A 133 5.11 -25.40 14.94
CA SER A 133 3.91 -24.93 14.23
C SER A 133 2.70 -24.93 15.14
N GLY A 134 1.89 -23.85 15.06
CA GLY A 134 0.68 -23.67 15.87
C GLY A 134 0.92 -23.39 17.36
N GLN A 135 2.16 -23.34 17.83
CA GLN A 135 2.45 -23.07 19.24
C GLN A 135 2.50 -21.57 19.53
N ARG A 136 1.97 -21.19 20.70
CA ARG A 136 2.07 -19.84 21.27
C ARG A 136 3.30 -19.74 22.16
N TYR A 137 3.96 -18.58 22.09
CA TYR A 137 5.13 -18.21 22.88
C TYR A 137 4.88 -16.88 23.57
N ASP A 138 5.19 -16.84 24.88
CA ASP A 138 5.15 -15.62 25.69
C ASP A 138 6.58 -15.16 25.98
N TRP A 139 6.83 -13.86 25.83
CA TRP A 139 8.16 -13.32 26.01
C TRP A 139 8.17 -11.97 26.65
N LYS A 140 9.32 -11.61 27.25
CA LYS A 140 9.58 -10.32 27.85
C LYS A 140 11.06 -9.98 27.76
N VAL A 141 11.39 -8.70 27.91
CA VAL A 141 12.76 -8.20 27.87
C VAL A 141 13.02 -7.24 29.04
N ARG A 142 14.26 -7.20 29.52
CA ARG A 142 14.79 -6.14 30.38
C ARG A 142 16.07 -5.60 29.80
N VAL A 143 16.43 -4.36 30.14
CA VAL A 143 17.56 -3.65 29.57
C VAL A 143 18.43 -3.02 30.66
N TRP A 144 19.70 -2.79 30.35
CA TRP A 144 20.62 -2.00 31.17
C TRP A 144 20.90 -0.69 30.46
N ASP A 145 20.85 0.42 31.21
CA ASP A 145 21.18 1.73 30.71
C ASP A 145 22.70 2.02 30.75
N ASN A 146 23.08 3.18 30.21
CA ASN A 146 24.47 3.67 30.23
C ASN A 146 24.93 4.21 31.60
N SER A 147 24.07 4.21 32.61
CA SER A 147 24.42 4.46 34.03
C SER A 147 24.65 3.14 34.78
N GLY A 148 24.46 2.00 34.13
CA GLY A 148 24.60 0.67 34.71
C GLY A 148 23.36 0.14 35.41
N ASN A 149 22.24 0.89 35.42
CA ASN A 149 21.00 0.46 36.06
C ASN A 149 20.30 -0.58 35.16
N VAL A 150 19.69 -1.60 35.81
CA VAL A 150 18.82 -2.57 35.13
C VAL A 150 17.37 -2.13 35.26
N SER A 151 16.60 -2.26 34.15
CA SER A 151 15.16 -2.02 34.17
C SER A 151 14.41 -3.15 34.85
N GLU A 152 13.17 -2.86 35.23
CA GLU A 152 12.19 -3.91 35.41
C GLU A 152 11.95 -4.66 34.11
N TRP A 153 11.39 -5.88 34.21
CA TRP A 153 10.96 -6.62 33.04
C TRP A 153 9.82 -5.87 32.33
N SER A 154 9.80 -5.88 31.02
CA SER A 154 8.64 -5.41 30.25
C SER A 154 7.36 -6.15 30.63
N LYS A 155 6.21 -5.58 30.28
CA LYS A 155 4.98 -6.38 30.17
C LYS A 155 5.21 -7.52 29.18
N PRO A 156 4.64 -8.74 29.44
CA PRO A 156 4.75 -9.84 28.48
C PRO A 156 4.08 -9.50 27.15
N ALA A 157 4.70 -9.94 26.07
CA ALA A 157 4.13 -9.98 24.72
C ALA A 157 4.09 -11.44 24.24
N THR A 158 3.37 -11.67 23.15
CA THR A 158 3.15 -13.02 22.65
C THR A 158 3.31 -13.10 21.14
N TRP A 159 3.61 -14.28 20.64
CA TRP A 159 3.37 -14.61 19.24
C TRP A 159 2.88 -16.06 19.11
N THR A 160 2.24 -16.39 18.02
CA THR A 160 1.97 -17.79 17.66
C THR A 160 2.66 -18.13 16.35
N MET A 161 3.11 -19.38 16.25
CA MET A 161 3.64 -19.90 15.00
C MET A 161 2.50 -20.29 14.06
N GLY A 162 2.70 -20.06 12.78
CA GLY A 162 1.91 -20.63 11.70
C GLY A 162 2.44 -22.00 11.29
N MET A 163 2.38 -22.32 10.01
CA MET A 163 2.87 -23.57 9.44
C MET A 163 4.33 -23.40 9.01
N LEU A 164 5.23 -24.07 9.70
CA LEU A 164 6.68 -23.97 9.46
C LEU A 164 7.17 -24.89 8.33
N LYS A 165 6.45 -25.97 8.07
CA LYS A 165 6.79 -26.98 7.07
C LYS A 165 5.55 -27.40 6.27
N PRO A 166 5.73 -27.84 5.01
CA PRO A 166 4.61 -28.37 4.22
C PRO A 166 3.89 -29.53 4.90
N GLU A 167 4.60 -30.39 5.66
CA GLU A 167 4.07 -31.56 6.33
C GLU A 167 3.17 -31.22 7.53
N ASP A 168 3.25 -30.00 8.06
CA ASP A 168 2.39 -29.54 9.17
C ASP A 168 0.94 -29.33 8.72
N TRP A 169 0.73 -29.21 7.40
CA TRP A 169 -0.59 -29.15 6.81
C TRP A 169 -1.19 -30.55 6.64
N THR A 170 -2.25 -30.84 7.35
CA THR A 170 -3.10 -32.04 7.12
C THR A 170 -4.32 -31.71 6.28
N ALA A 171 -4.67 -30.41 6.19
CA ALA A 171 -5.77 -29.90 5.38
C ALA A 171 -5.56 -30.19 3.89
N ARG A 172 -6.58 -30.73 3.23
CA ARG A 172 -6.60 -30.92 1.78
C ARG A 172 -7.02 -29.65 1.08
N TRP A 173 -6.47 -29.42 -0.10
CA TRP A 173 -7.00 -28.40 -0.97
C TRP A 173 -8.34 -28.85 -1.55
N ILE A 174 -9.32 -27.94 -1.46
CA ILE A 174 -10.67 -28.16 -1.94
C ILE A 174 -11.05 -27.13 -3.00
N SER A 175 -11.89 -27.57 -3.93
CA SER A 175 -12.51 -26.73 -4.96
C SER A 175 -14.02 -26.99 -4.95
N THR A 176 -14.78 -25.96 -5.30
CA THR A 176 -16.24 -26.04 -5.42
C THR A 176 -16.70 -26.38 -6.85
N GLN A 177 -15.75 -26.39 -7.81
CA GLN A 177 -16.02 -26.95 -9.11
C GLN A 177 -16.02 -28.48 -8.97
N ALA A 178 -17.18 -29.10 -9.21
CA ALA A 178 -17.19 -30.54 -9.42
C ALA A 178 -16.12 -30.90 -10.43
N GLY A 179 -15.36 -31.95 -10.18
CA GLY A 179 -14.33 -32.46 -11.10
C GLY A 179 -14.94 -33.02 -12.40
N ALA A 180 -15.86 -32.28 -13.00
CA ALA A 180 -16.27 -32.49 -14.37
C ALA A 180 -15.01 -32.31 -15.20
N ALA A 181 -14.47 -33.42 -15.68
CA ALA A 181 -13.65 -33.37 -16.85
C ALA A 181 -14.37 -32.40 -17.80
N LYS A 182 -13.67 -31.35 -18.23
CA LYS A 182 -14.12 -30.40 -19.25
C LYS A 182 -14.21 -31.17 -20.59
N THR A 183 -15.05 -32.17 -20.64
CA THR A 183 -15.44 -32.91 -21.82
C THR A 183 -16.76 -32.31 -22.27
N GLY A 184 -16.65 -31.30 -23.11
CA GLY A 184 -17.76 -30.86 -23.93
C GLY A 184 -18.14 -32.02 -24.86
N GLY A 185 -19.38 -32.04 -25.28
CA GLY A 185 -19.80 -32.91 -26.38
C GLY A 185 -19.10 -32.52 -27.71
N LYS A 186 -19.59 -33.04 -28.79
CA LYS A 186 -19.09 -32.65 -30.12
C LYS A 186 -19.53 -31.20 -30.40
N LEU A 187 -18.58 -30.25 -30.26
CA LEU A 187 -18.79 -28.83 -30.57
C LEU A 187 -18.20 -28.54 -31.95
N THR A 188 -19.02 -27.98 -32.84
CA THR A 188 -18.62 -27.47 -34.16
C THR A 188 -19.00 -25.99 -34.25
N ILE A 189 -18.05 -25.14 -34.59
CA ILE A 189 -18.30 -23.71 -34.86
C ILE A 189 -18.78 -23.62 -36.33
N LEU A 190 -19.97 -23.08 -36.49
CA LEU A 190 -20.59 -22.94 -37.84
C LEU A 190 -20.21 -21.61 -38.46
N LYS A 191 -20.21 -20.55 -37.62
CA LYS A 191 -19.84 -19.20 -38.03
C LYS A 191 -19.38 -18.40 -36.81
N ALA A 192 -18.34 -17.59 -36.95
CA ALA A 192 -17.91 -16.63 -35.92
C ALA A 192 -17.56 -15.32 -36.60
N VAL A 193 -18.17 -14.23 -36.11
CA VAL A 193 -18.00 -12.87 -36.67
C VAL A 193 -17.61 -11.92 -35.57
N TYR A 194 -16.49 -11.27 -35.76
CA TYR A 194 -15.95 -10.23 -34.85
C TYR A 194 -16.17 -8.88 -35.51
N LYS A 195 -17.03 -8.03 -34.92
CA LYS A 195 -17.46 -6.79 -35.56
C LYS A 195 -17.54 -5.63 -34.54
N ALA A 196 -17.27 -4.43 -35.02
CA ALA A 196 -17.52 -3.20 -34.28
C ALA A 196 -19.01 -2.97 -34.07
N ARG A 197 -19.41 -2.54 -32.84
CA ARG A 197 -20.83 -2.30 -32.49
C ARG A 197 -21.48 -1.19 -33.34
N ASP A 198 -20.69 -0.21 -33.74
CA ASP A 198 -21.10 0.90 -34.59
C ASP A 198 -21.07 0.59 -36.09
N GLY A 199 -20.67 -0.62 -36.46
CA GLY A 199 -20.61 -1.08 -37.86
C GLY A 199 -19.36 -0.64 -38.62
N ALA A 200 -18.35 -0.03 -37.96
CA ALA A 200 -17.15 0.47 -38.63
C ALA A 200 -16.38 -0.61 -39.39
N ALA A 201 -16.31 -1.83 -38.88
CA ALA A 201 -15.68 -2.97 -39.58
C ALA A 201 -16.16 -4.34 -39.04
N THR A 202 -15.95 -5.38 -39.84
CA THR A 202 -16.37 -6.76 -39.54
C THR A 202 -15.30 -7.72 -40.07
N ALA A 203 -14.96 -8.75 -39.29
CA ALA A 203 -14.06 -9.83 -39.69
C ALA A 203 -14.72 -11.20 -39.47
N ASP A 204 -14.62 -12.09 -40.44
CA ASP A 204 -14.94 -13.51 -40.26
C ASP A 204 -13.75 -14.21 -39.59
N VAL A 205 -13.99 -14.67 -38.36
CA VAL A 205 -12.99 -15.35 -37.52
C VAL A 205 -13.34 -16.83 -37.28
N THR A 206 -14.22 -17.40 -38.09
CA THR A 206 -14.74 -18.78 -37.94
C THR A 206 -13.63 -19.82 -37.84
N ALA A 207 -12.64 -19.77 -38.75
CA ALA A 207 -11.53 -20.69 -38.73
C ALA A 207 -10.68 -20.55 -37.47
N LYS A 208 -10.44 -19.31 -37.01
CA LYS A 208 -9.67 -19.04 -35.82
C LYS A 208 -10.37 -19.52 -34.55
N VAL A 209 -11.63 -19.20 -34.38
CA VAL A 209 -12.46 -19.68 -33.25
C VAL A 209 -12.58 -21.19 -33.21
N SER A 210 -12.70 -21.86 -34.40
CA SER A 210 -12.72 -23.33 -34.49
C SER A 210 -11.43 -23.98 -33.96
N LEU A 211 -10.26 -23.36 -34.16
CA LEU A 211 -8.97 -23.83 -33.62
C LEU A 211 -8.86 -23.67 -32.10
N LEU A 212 -9.65 -22.80 -31.50
CA LEU A 212 -9.68 -22.56 -30.06
C LEU A 212 -10.58 -23.58 -29.32
N VAL A 213 -11.36 -24.40 -30.03
CA VAL A 213 -12.15 -25.47 -29.43
C VAL A 213 -11.23 -26.57 -28.92
N LYS A 214 -11.26 -26.87 -27.61
CA LYS A 214 -10.48 -27.95 -27.01
C LYS A 214 -11.43 -28.92 -26.28
N ASN A 215 -11.29 -30.20 -26.54
CA ASN A 215 -12.09 -31.27 -25.91
C ASN A 215 -13.62 -31.02 -26.02
N GLY A 216 -14.06 -30.46 -27.14
CA GLY A 216 -15.48 -30.15 -27.39
C GLY A 216 -16.02 -28.95 -26.61
N VAL A 217 -15.15 -28.10 -26.12
CA VAL A 217 -15.45 -26.86 -25.40
C VAL A 217 -14.78 -25.67 -26.06
N LEU A 218 -15.51 -24.58 -26.22
CA LEU A 218 -14.93 -23.26 -26.48
C LEU A 218 -15.02 -22.46 -25.18
N ASP A 219 -13.89 -21.96 -24.68
CA ASP A 219 -13.82 -21.18 -23.48
C ASP A 219 -12.71 -20.16 -23.68
N ILE A 220 -13.09 -18.95 -24.09
CA ILE A 220 -12.17 -17.89 -24.51
C ILE A 220 -12.60 -16.56 -23.94
N GLU A 221 -11.62 -15.69 -23.73
CA GLU A 221 -11.86 -14.28 -23.58
C GLU A 221 -11.80 -13.64 -24.98
N VAL A 222 -12.85 -12.87 -25.31
CA VAL A 222 -12.95 -12.23 -26.62
C VAL A 222 -11.95 -11.08 -26.71
N GLY A 223 -11.13 -11.06 -27.75
CA GLY A 223 -10.19 -9.97 -27.98
C GLY A 223 -9.41 -10.13 -29.27
N SER A 224 -8.95 -9.02 -29.82
CA SER A 224 -8.25 -8.97 -31.12
C SER A 224 -7.00 -9.85 -31.17
N GLY A 225 -6.27 -9.99 -30.06
CA GLY A 225 -5.07 -10.84 -29.98
C GLY A 225 -5.36 -12.32 -30.23
N ILE A 226 -6.38 -12.88 -29.57
CA ILE A 226 -6.75 -14.29 -29.71
C ILE A 226 -7.48 -14.56 -31.04
N LEU A 227 -8.19 -13.56 -31.57
CA LEU A 227 -8.99 -13.68 -32.81
C LEU A 227 -8.20 -13.37 -34.10
N GLY A 228 -6.91 -12.99 -33.96
CA GLY A 228 -6.00 -12.87 -35.12
C GLY A 228 -5.91 -11.46 -35.70
N GLY A 229 -6.35 -10.45 -35.00
CA GLY A 229 -6.21 -9.04 -35.39
C GLY A 229 -7.40 -8.19 -34.97
N ASP A 230 -7.23 -6.87 -35.01
CA ASP A 230 -8.26 -5.88 -34.71
C ASP A 230 -8.90 -5.37 -36.01
N PRO A 231 -10.18 -5.70 -36.31
CA PRO A 231 -10.85 -5.23 -37.51
C PRO A 231 -11.18 -3.74 -37.46
N ALA A 232 -11.27 -3.14 -36.26
CA ALA A 232 -11.63 -1.74 -36.07
C ALA A 232 -10.91 -1.19 -34.83
N LEU A 233 -9.74 -0.61 -35.01
CA LEU A 233 -8.93 -0.05 -33.94
C LEU A 233 -9.70 1.07 -33.21
N ASN A 234 -9.67 1.06 -31.88
CA ASN A 234 -10.39 2.00 -30.99
C ASN A 234 -11.92 1.93 -31.02
N HIS A 235 -12.51 0.87 -31.60
CA HIS A 235 -13.95 0.63 -31.54
C HIS A 235 -14.26 -0.58 -30.63
N VAL A 236 -15.36 -0.50 -29.88
CA VAL A 236 -15.84 -1.65 -29.11
C VAL A 236 -16.45 -2.67 -30.07
N LYS A 237 -16.06 -3.93 -29.89
CA LYS A 237 -16.44 -5.03 -30.80
C LYS A 237 -17.15 -6.14 -30.04
N ASP A 238 -17.97 -6.89 -30.77
CA ASP A 238 -18.62 -8.13 -30.32
C ASP A 238 -18.19 -9.31 -31.20
N LEU A 239 -17.92 -10.44 -30.56
CA LEU A 239 -17.82 -11.74 -31.21
C LEU A 239 -19.16 -12.45 -31.15
N ALA A 240 -19.77 -12.66 -32.28
CA ALA A 240 -20.97 -13.49 -32.44
C ALA A 240 -20.58 -14.87 -32.98
N VAL A 241 -21.01 -15.95 -32.31
CA VAL A 241 -20.70 -17.34 -32.67
C VAL A 241 -21.96 -18.14 -32.84
N GLU A 242 -22.14 -18.75 -34.04
CA GLU A 242 -23.10 -19.79 -34.35
C GLU A 242 -22.41 -21.14 -34.27
N TYR A 243 -23.02 -22.09 -33.59
CA TYR A 243 -22.39 -23.39 -33.33
C TYR A 243 -23.42 -24.54 -33.32
N GLU A 244 -22.88 -25.74 -33.42
CA GLU A 244 -23.64 -27.00 -33.23
C GLU A 244 -22.97 -27.75 -32.04
N LEU A 245 -23.73 -28.02 -31.00
CA LEU A 245 -23.29 -28.78 -29.84
C LEU A 245 -24.15 -30.04 -29.71
N ASN A 246 -23.56 -31.21 -29.87
CA ASN A 246 -24.23 -32.50 -29.82
C ASN A 246 -25.43 -32.61 -30.81
N GLY A 247 -25.31 -32.00 -32.00
CA GLY A 247 -26.36 -31.98 -32.99
C GLY A 247 -27.40 -30.86 -32.83
N ALA A 248 -27.36 -30.12 -31.71
CA ALA A 248 -28.24 -28.97 -31.50
C ALA A 248 -27.55 -27.66 -31.91
N ARG A 249 -28.19 -26.89 -32.77
CA ARG A 249 -27.71 -25.57 -33.18
C ARG A 249 -28.01 -24.51 -32.11
N GLY A 250 -27.04 -23.61 -31.91
CA GLY A 250 -27.16 -22.48 -30.99
C GLY A 250 -26.37 -21.28 -31.48
N SER A 251 -26.62 -20.13 -30.85
CA SER A 251 -25.82 -18.95 -31.06
C SER A 251 -25.52 -18.27 -29.73
N THR A 252 -24.39 -17.59 -29.65
CA THR A 252 -23.97 -16.78 -28.49
C THR A 252 -23.15 -15.62 -28.97
N SER A 253 -23.05 -14.56 -28.13
CA SER A 253 -22.16 -13.45 -28.39
C SER A 253 -21.57 -12.94 -27.07
N ALA A 254 -20.39 -12.32 -27.17
CA ALA A 254 -19.74 -11.62 -26.08
C ALA A 254 -18.94 -10.44 -26.65
N GLY A 255 -18.84 -9.36 -25.88
CA GLY A 255 -18.04 -8.18 -26.25
C GLY A 255 -16.55 -8.38 -26.04
N ASP A 256 -15.76 -7.42 -26.51
CA ASP A 256 -14.32 -7.35 -26.19
C ASP A 256 -14.09 -7.51 -24.69
N PHE A 257 -13.11 -8.34 -24.32
CA PHE A 257 -12.72 -8.67 -22.95
C PHE A 257 -13.80 -9.40 -22.13
N GLU A 258 -14.91 -9.83 -22.75
CA GLU A 258 -15.89 -10.70 -22.11
C GLU A 258 -15.54 -12.18 -22.38
N ARG A 259 -15.88 -13.04 -21.41
CA ARG A 259 -15.70 -14.48 -21.56
C ARG A 259 -16.85 -15.07 -22.39
N LEU A 260 -16.52 -15.79 -23.44
CA LEU A 260 -17.44 -16.56 -24.26
C LEU A 260 -17.20 -18.06 -24.05
N ALA A 261 -18.19 -18.76 -23.55
CA ALA A 261 -18.09 -20.19 -23.35
C ALA A 261 -19.24 -20.97 -24.01
N ILE A 262 -18.88 -22.09 -24.63
CA ILE A 262 -19.83 -23.07 -25.19
C ILE A 262 -19.41 -24.45 -24.65
N PRO A 263 -20.26 -25.16 -23.89
CA PRO A 263 -21.62 -24.77 -23.48
C PRO A 263 -21.67 -23.61 -22.49
N LYS A 264 -22.74 -22.82 -22.50
CA LYS A 264 -22.98 -21.72 -21.57
C LYS A 264 -22.97 -22.13 -20.09
N SER A 265 -23.21 -23.41 -19.77
CA SER A 265 -23.09 -23.94 -18.42
C SER A 265 -21.70 -23.75 -17.80
N LEU A 266 -20.66 -23.54 -18.61
CA LEU A 266 -19.32 -23.17 -18.15
C LEU A 266 -19.26 -21.73 -17.61
N LEU A 267 -20.18 -20.84 -18.03
CA LEU A 267 -20.31 -19.48 -17.50
C LEU A 267 -21.14 -19.44 -16.21
N SER A 268 -21.90 -20.50 -15.90
CA SER A 268 -22.70 -20.62 -14.67
C SER A 268 -21.89 -21.14 -13.47
N GLY A 269 -20.57 -21.00 -13.50
CA GLY A 269 -19.75 -21.28 -12.35
C GLY A 269 -20.16 -20.38 -11.18
N THR A 270 -20.29 -20.96 -9.98
CA THR A 270 -20.51 -20.25 -8.72
C THR A 270 -19.25 -19.46 -8.38
N ASP A 271 -19.16 -18.21 -8.85
CA ASP A 271 -17.98 -17.39 -8.67
C ASP A 271 -17.72 -17.02 -7.20
N ALA A 272 -18.77 -17.09 -6.34
CA ALA A 272 -18.66 -16.83 -4.90
C ALA A 272 -19.45 -17.85 -4.05
N PRO A 273 -19.02 -19.13 -4.01
CA PRO A 273 -19.73 -20.18 -3.30
C PRO A 273 -19.57 -20.12 -1.79
N TYR A 274 -20.59 -20.55 -1.08
CA TYR A 274 -20.50 -20.94 0.31
C TYR A 274 -19.89 -22.34 0.44
N VAL A 275 -18.99 -22.52 1.41
CA VAL A 275 -18.41 -23.83 1.79
C VAL A 275 -18.55 -24.00 3.29
N ARG A 276 -19.01 -25.15 3.79
CA ARG A 276 -19.25 -25.36 5.21
C ARG A 276 -18.92 -26.78 5.69
N LYS A 277 -18.68 -26.87 7.01
CA LYS A 277 -18.54 -28.14 7.77
C LYS A 277 -19.13 -27.94 9.17
N THR A 278 -19.98 -28.86 9.58
CA THR A 278 -20.48 -28.92 10.98
C THR A 278 -19.70 -29.97 11.81
N PHE A 279 -19.55 -29.71 13.10
CA PHE A 279 -18.84 -30.57 14.04
C PHE A 279 -19.31 -30.31 15.46
N ASP A 280 -19.03 -31.27 16.37
CA ASP A 280 -19.45 -31.21 17.76
C ASP A 280 -18.25 -31.08 18.71
N LEU A 281 -18.36 -30.20 19.73
CA LEU A 281 -17.38 -30.04 20.79
C LEU A 281 -17.94 -30.45 22.13
N THR A 282 -17.17 -31.21 22.88
CA THR A 282 -17.55 -31.68 24.26
C THR A 282 -17.43 -30.57 25.29
N ALA A 283 -16.56 -29.57 25.04
CA ALA A 283 -16.38 -28.35 25.85
C ALA A 283 -15.87 -27.20 24.97
N ILE A 284 -15.88 -25.98 25.49
CA ILE A 284 -15.22 -24.83 24.85
C ILE A 284 -13.71 -25.06 24.89
N PRO A 285 -12.97 -24.93 23.77
CA PRO A 285 -11.53 -25.11 23.73
C PRO A 285 -10.79 -24.03 24.52
N THR A 286 -9.64 -24.37 25.09
CA THR A 286 -8.74 -23.44 25.77
C THR A 286 -7.82 -22.69 24.79
N SER A 287 -7.59 -23.26 23.61
CA SER A 287 -6.94 -22.63 22.45
C SER A 287 -7.57 -23.14 21.17
N ALA A 288 -7.67 -22.30 20.14
CA ALA A 288 -8.23 -22.66 18.85
C ALA A 288 -7.67 -21.75 17.76
N LEU A 289 -6.64 -22.21 17.04
CA LEU A 289 -5.99 -21.48 15.98
C LEU A 289 -6.39 -22.04 14.62
N ALA A 290 -7.05 -21.25 13.81
CA ALA A 290 -7.39 -21.58 12.44
C ALA A 290 -6.41 -20.93 11.46
N THR A 291 -5.76 -21.74 10.64
CA THR A 291 -4.91 -21.29 9.53
C THR A 291 -5.67 -21.49 8.22
N VAL A 292 -5.91 -20.41 7.49
CA VAL A 292 -6.71 -20.37 6.25
C VAL A 292 -5.83 -19.93 5.09
N ASN A 293 -5.69 -20.77 4.07
CA ASN A 293 -4.93 -20.51 2.87
C ASN A 293 -5.87 -20.60 1.65
N VAL A 294 -6.10 -19.48 0.99
CA VAL A 294 -7.00 -19.40 -0.16
C VAL A 294 -6.26 -18.76 -1.33
N MET A 295 -6.37 -19.35 -2.49
CA MET A 295 -6.00 -18.71 -3.75
C MET A 295 -7.30 -18.19 -4.40
N GLY A 296 -7.54 -16.91 -4.20
CA GLY A 296 -8.79 -16.19 -4.40
C GLY A 296 -9.06 -15.28 -3.20
N PHE A 297 -10.30 -14.89 -2.97
CA PHE A 297 -10.72 -14.15 -1.77
C PHE A 297 -11.65 -15.00 -0.91
N TYR A 298 -11.73 -14.70 0.39
CA TYR A 298 -12.65 -15.36 1.30
C TYR A 298 -13.13 -14.46 2.45
N GLU A 299 -14.26 -14.83 3.02
CA GLU A 299 -14.67 -14.45 4.37
C GLU A 299 -14.85 -15.73 5.22
N LEU A 300 -14.30 -15.74 6.44
CA LEU A 300 -14.44 -16.84 7.40
C LEU A 300 -15.62 -16.58 8.34
N TYR A 301 -16.46 -17.59 8.54
CA TYR A 301 -17.60 -17.56 9.44
C TYR A 301 -17.53 -18.72 10.45
N VAL A 302 -17.94 -18.45 11.68
CA VAL A 302 -18.15 -19.50 12.71
C VAL A 302 -19.50 -19.29 13.37
N ASN A 303 -20.35 -20.31 13.34
CA ASN A 303 -21.69 -20.26 13.94
C ASN A 303 -22.54 -19.08 13.45
N GLY A 304 -22.49 -18.75 12.16
CA GLY A 304 -23.20 -17.65 11.52
C GLY A 304 -22.58 -16.27 11.71
N LYS A 305 -21.46 -16.16 12.44
CA LYS A 305 -20.77 -14.88 12.68
C LYS A 305 -19.50 -14.79 11.85
N LYS A 306 -19.30 -13.69 11.15
CA LYS A 306 -18.04 -13.39 10.46
C LYS A 306 -16.90 -13.28 11.48
N VAL A 307 -15.76 -13.86 11.16
CA VAL A 307 -14.55 -13.81 11.99
C VAL A 307 -13.71 -12.61 11.62
N GLY A 308 -13.60 -11.66 12.55
CA GLY A 308 -12.79 -10.47 12.39
C GLY A 308 -13.29 -9.48 11.32
N PRO A 309 -12.61 -8.35 11.18
CA PRO A 309 -12.98 -7.26 10.27
C PRO A 309 -12.34 -7.36 8.87
N ASN A 310 -11.45 -8.34 8.63
CA ASN A 310 -10.71 -8.46 7.38
C ASN A 310 -11.66 -8.69 6.18
N ILE A 311 -11.30 -8.11 5.04
CA ILE A 311 -12.01 -8.23 3.77
C ILE A 311 -11.00 -8.51 2.65
N LEU A 312 -11.45 -9.08 1.54
CA LEU A 312 -10.64 -9.33 0.32
C LEU A 312 -9.28 -9.99 0.63
N GLY A 313 -9.23 -10.83 1.66
CA GLY A 313 -8.04 -11.60 2.03
C GLY A 313 -7.98 -12.96 1.32
N PRO A 314 -6.78 -13.56 1.28
CA PRO A 314 -5.49 -13.00 1.63
C PRO A 314 -4.97 -12.01 0.57
N ALA A 315 -3.87 -11.30 0.87
CA ALA A 315 -3.22 -10.41 -0.09
C ALA A 315 -2.76 -11.19 -1.34
N LEU A 316 -2.84 -10.54 -2.50
CA LEU A 316 -2.48 -11.15 -3.78
C LEU A 316 -0.97 -11.39 -3.89
N THR A 317 -0.58 -12.55 -4.42
CA THR A 317 0.78 -12.92 -4.81
C THR A 317 0.79 -13.51 -6.22
N ASN A 318 1.98 -13.75 -6.76
CA ASN A 318 2.11 -14.59 -7.94
C ASN A 318 1.80 -16.05 -7.55
N TYR A 319 0.58 -16.50 -7.89
CA TYR A 319 0.10 -17.85 -7.56
C TYR A 319 0.88 -18.99 -8.27
N GLY A 320 1.79 -18.67 -9.17
CA GLY A 320 2.76 -19.62 -9.71
C GLY A 320 4.02 -19.78 -8.85
N LYS A 321 4.19 -18.92 -7.84
CA LYS A 321 5.39 -18.87 -6.99
C LYS A 321 5.10 -19.11 -5.52
N ARG A 322 4.04 -18.51 -4.96
CA ARG A 322 3.67 -18.65 -3.55
C ARG A 322 2.20 -18.29 -3.30
N SER A 323 1.66 -18.77 -2.17
CA SER A 323 0.37 -18.35 -1.65
C SER A 323 0.50 -17.85 -0.21
N LEU A 324 -0.42 -17.00 0.24
CA LEU A 324 -0.44 -16.51 1.61
C LEU A 324 -1.55 -17.18 2.42
N TYR A 325 -1.30 -17.37 3.72
CA TYR A 325 -2.31 -17.79 4.68
C TYR A 325 -2.47 -16.77 5.81
N GLU A 326 -3.67 -16.73 6.39
CA GLU A 326 -3.99 -15.93 7.57
C GLU A 326 -4.32 -16.87 8.73
N THR A 327 -4.00 -16.43 9.96
CA THR A 327 -4.29 -17.22 11.19
C THR A 327 -5.21 -16.44 12.11
N TYR A 328 -6.21 -17.14 12.66
CA TYR A 328 -7.26 -16.58 13.53
C TYR A 328 -7.35 -17.33 14.84
N ASP A 329 -7.57 -16.60 15.95
CA ASP A 329 -8.00 -17.21 17.22
C ASP A 329 -9.54 -17.35 17.22
N LEU A 330 -10.01 -18.58 17.24
CA LEU A 330 -11.44 -18.90 17.17
C LEU A 330 -12.09 -19.22 18.51
N VAL A 331 -11.36 -19.19 19.64
CA VAL A 331 -11.94 -19.44 20.96
C VAL A 331 -13.21 -18.58 21.22
N PRO A 332 -13.25 -17.27 20.88
CA PRO A 332 -14.42 -16.44 21.14
C PRO A 332 -15.67 -16.79 20.32
N TYR A 333 -15.53 -17.60 19.26
CA TYR A 333 -16.60 -17.95 18.34
C TYR A 333 -17.14 -19.36 18.56
N LEU A 334 -16.38 -20.21 19.26
CA LEU A 334 -16.70 -21.62 19.47
C LEU A 334 -17.55 -21.82 20.74
N ARG A 335 -18.37 -22.90 20.74
CA ARG A 335 -19.26 -23.25 21.84
C ARG A 335 -19.26 -24.76 22.10
N LYS A 336 -19.67 -25.19 23.27
CA LYS A 336 -19.98 -26.60 23.53
C LYS A 336 -21.17 -27.04 22.68
N GLY A 337 -21.15 -28.27 22.17
CA GLY A 337 -22.15 -28.82 21.26
C GLY A 337 -21.83 -28.53 19.81
N ARG A 338 -22.87 -28.45 18.99
CA ARG A 338 -22.74 -28.32 17.54
C ARG A 338 -22.25 -26.95 17.13
N ASN A 339 -21.24 -26.94 16.27
CA ASN A 339 -20.60 -25.77 15.64
C ASN A 339 -20.63 -25.91 14.13
N CYS A 340 -20.46 -24.80 13.41
CA CYS A 340 -20.33 -24.74 11.97
C CYS A 340 -19.20 -23.80 11.58
N PHE A 341 -18.29 -24.28 10.73
CA PHE A 341 -17.40 -23.41 9.94
C PHE A 341 -18.03 -23.09 8.60
N GLY A 342 -17.80 -21.88 8.16
CA GLY A 342 -18.17 -21.43 6.83
C GLY A 342 -17.04 -20.63 6.19
N LEU A 343 -16.73 -20.95 4.93
CA LEU A 343 -15.90 -20.14 4.05
C LEU A 343 -16.79 -19.62 2.93
N TRP A 344 -16.91 -18.30 2.83
CA TRP A 344 -17.51 -17.68 1.66
C TRP A 344 -16.38 -17.33 0.71
N LEU A 345 -16.28 -18.05 -0.40
CA LEU A 345 -15.15 -17.97 -1.32
C LEU A 345 -15.48 -17.11 -2.53
N SER A 346 -14.46 -16.51 -3.15
CA SER A 346 -14.56 -15.86 -4.44
C SER A 346 -13.30 -16.07 -5.25
N ARG A 347 -13.43 -16.01 -6.58
CA ARG A 347 -12.32 -16.24 -7.51
C ARG A 347 -11.13 -15.29 -7.32
N GLY A 348 -11.38 -14.01 -6.90
CA GLY A 348 -10.35 -12.98 -6.90
C GLY A 348 -9.68 -12.85 -8.27
N TRP A 349 -8.37 -13.07 -8.32
CA TRP A 349 -7.53 -12.99 -9.52
C TRP A 349 -7.32 -14.36 -10.21
N ARG A 350 -8.21 -15.32 -9.98
CA ARG A 350 -8.21 -16.65 -10.59
C ARG A 350 -9.52 -16.90 -11.35
N ASP A 351 -9.56 -17.99 -12.11
CA ASP A 351 -10.81 -18.44 -12.75
C ASP A 351 -11.79 -18.99 -11.72
N SER A 352 -11.28 -19.63 -10.65
CA SER A 352 -12.09 -20.17 -9.55
C SER A 352 -11.29 -20.23 -8.26
N PRO A 353 -11.93 -20.05 -7.09
CA PRO A 353 -11.25 -20.15 -5.81
C PRO A 353 -10.87 -21.59 -5.49
N ILE A 354 -9.71 -21.75 -4.83
CA ILE A 354 -9.33 -22.98 -4.16
C ILE A 354 -8.91 -22.63 -2.73
N ALA A 355 -9.21 -23.52 -1.79
CA ALA A 355 -9.00 -23.25 -0.38
C ALA A 355 -8.48 -24.47 0.38
N ARG A 356 -7.73 -24.23 1.44
CA ARG A 356 -7.53 -25.18 2.54
C ARG A 356 -7.59 -24.44 3.85
N MET A 357 -8.11 -25.11 4.87
CA MET A 357 -8.20 -24.59 6.23
C MET A 357 -7.88 -25.69 7.22
N GLN A 358 -7.09 -25.36 8.25
CA GLN A 358 -6.78 -26.23 9.37
C GLN A 358 -7.03 -25.48 10.66
N LEU A 359 -7.82 -26.09 11.55
CA LEU A 359 -8.02 -25.62 12.91
C LEU A 359 -7.38 -26.58 13.90
N ASP A 360 -6.43 -26.09 14.65
CA ASP A 360 -5.80 -26.79 15.76
C ASP A 360 -6.32 -26.25 17.09
N MET A 361 -6.84 -27.09 17.96
CA MET A 361 -7.43 -26.69 19.22
C MET A 361 -7.13 -27.64 20.36
N MET A 362 -7.25 -27.13 21.59
CA MET A 362 -7.17 -27.90 22.83
C MET A 362 -8.54 -27.91 23.52
N VAL A 363 -9.16 -29.09 23.63
CA VAL A 363 -10.44 -29.30 24.34
C VAL A 363 -10.16 -30.08 25.64
N GLY A 364 -10.10 -29.34 26.73
CA GLY A 364 -9.50 -29.86 27.98
C GLY A 364 -8.01 -30.12 27.79
N SER A 365 -7.57 -31.35 28.01
CA SER A 365 -6.18 -31.79 27.76
C SER A 365 -6.00 -32.50 26.41
N ARG A 366 -7.03 -32.58 25.57
CA ARG A 366 -7.01 -33.34 24.31
C ARG A 366 -6.78 -32.37 23.12
N PRO A 367 -5.74 -32.59 22.29
CA PRO A 367 -5.64 -31.92 21.00
C PRO A 367 -6.76 -32.46 20.07
N LEU A 368 -7.38 -31.55 19.37
CA LEU A 368 -8.35 -31.83 18.32
C LEU A 368 -8.03 -30.98 17.09
N ARG A 369 -8.07 -31.64 15.93
CA ARG A 369 -7.85 -30.95 14.63
C ARG A 369 -9.08 -31.12 13.74
N ILE A 370 -9.48 -30.04 13.09
CA ILE A 370 -10.46 -30.05 12.02
C ILE A 370 -9.78 -29.43 10.79
N ALA A 371 -9.87 -30.13 9.67
CA ALA A 371 -9.21 -29.71 8.44
C ALA A 371 -10.17 -29.83 7.24
N THR A 372 -9.88 -29.13 6.17
CA THR A 372 -10.60 -29.29 4.92
C THR A 372 -10.32 -30.66 4.31
N ASP A 373 -11.40 -31.31 3.86
CA ASP A 373 -11.44 -32.61 3.21
C ASP A 373 -12.68 -32.73 2.31
N GLY A 374 -12.88 -33.87 1.66
CA GLY A 374 -14.05 -34.15 0.78
C GLY A 374 -15.42 -34.20 1.47
N GLU A 375 -15.46 -34.19 2.82
CA GLU A 375 -16.72 -34.15 3.56
C GLU A 375 -17.33 -32.74 3.70
N TRP A 376 -16.59 -31.71 3.37
CA TRP A 376 -17.13 -30.36 3.34
C TRP A 376 -18.19 -30.22 2.25
N ARG A 377 -19.13 -29.33 2.47
CA ARG A 377 -20.26 -29.08 1.57
C ARG A 377 -20.19 -27.70 0.97
N CYS A 378 -20.64 -27.55 -0.29
CA CYS A 378 -20.70 -26.26 -0.98
C CYS A 378 -22.03 -25.99 -1.64
N LYS A 379 -22.38 -24.70 -1.77
CA LYS A 379 -23.60 -24.22 -2.41
C LYS A 379 -23.35 -22.84 -3.03
N SER A 380 -24.06 -22.48 -4.10
CA SER A 380 -24.06 -21.12 -4.64
C SER A 380 -24.61 -20.12 -3.61
N SER A 381 -23.99 -18.96 -3.52
CA SER A 381 -24.49 -17.83 -2.70
C SER A 381 -25.44 -16.89 -3.46
N GLY A 382 -25.68 -17.12 -4.77
CA GLY A 382 -26.39 -16.16 -5.61
C GLY A 382 -25.54 -14.94 -5.99
N ARG A 383 -24.24 -14.94 -5.68
CA ARG A 383 -23.31 -13.87 -6.00
C ARG A 383 -22.31 -14.32 -7.06
N THR A 384 -22.16 -13.53 -8.13
CA THR A 384 -21.28 -13.81 -9.27
C THR A 384 -20.41 -12.60 -9.55
N ILE A 385 -19.11 -12.81 -9.78
CA ILE A 385 -18.20 -11.74 -10.18
C ILE A 385 -18.36 -11.47 -11.67
N LEU A 386 -18.55 -10.21 -12.00
CA LEU A 386 -18.68 -9.72 -13.37
C LEU A 386 -17.32 -9.23 -13.90
N GLY A 387 -17.15 -9.30 -15.21
CA GLY A 387 -15.97 -8.83 -15.93
C GLY A 387 -14.74 -9.75 -15.77
N PRO A 388 -13.78 -9.60 -16.67
CA PRO A 388 -12.57 -10.43 -16.71
C PRO A 388 -11.50 -10.00 -15.69
N TRP A 389 -11.64 -8.86 -15.02
CA TRP A 389 -10.60 -8.24 -14.20
C TRP A 389 -9.33 -7.94 -14.99
N GLN A 390 -9.49 -7.28 -16.09
CA GLN A 390 -8.43 -6.85 -16.99
C GLN A 390 -8.42 -5.33 -17.13
N TRP A 391 -7.38 -4.83 -17.77
CA TRP A 391 -7.23 -3.43 -18.06
C TRP A 391 -8.53 -2.84 -18.67
N ASN A 392 -9.02 -1.73 -18.09
CA ASN A 392 -10.23 -1.01 -18.47
C ASN A 392 -11.56 -1.80 -18.36
N ASN A 393 -11.55 -3.00 -17.76
CA ASN A 393 -12.77 -3.81 -17.54
C ASN A 393 -12.65 -4.62 -16.23
N MET A 394 -12.80 -3.93 -15.10
CA MET A 394 -12.78 -4.58 -13.78
C MET A 394 -14.15 -5.09 -13.33
N GLY A 395 -15.19 -4.84 -14.13
CA GLY A 395 -16.55 -5.36 -13.88
C GLY A 395 -17.12 -4.95 -12.53
N GLY A 396 -17.68 -5.91 -11.83
CA GLY A 396 -18.32 -5.77 -10.52
C GLY A 396 -18.91 -7.07 -10.01
N GLU A 397 -20.10 -7.00 -9.42
CA GLU A 397 -20.83 -8.15 -8.89
C GLU A 397 -22.29 -8.19 -9.37
N LEU A 398 -22.77 -9.38 -9.70
CA LEU A 398 -24.19 -9.69 -9.81
C LEU A 398 -24.64 -10.37 -8.51
N VAL A 399 -25.60 -9.79 -7.83
CA VAL A 399 -26.20 -10.34 -6.61
C VAL A 399 -27.65 -10.69 -6.87
N ASP A 400 -27.99 -11.97 -6.84
CA ASP A 400 -29.39 -12.41 -6.86
C ASP A 400 -29.88 -12.62 -5.41
N ALA A 401 -30.48 -11.59 -4.82
CA ALA A 401 -30.95 -11.60 -3.45
C ALA A 401 -32.07 -12.62 -3.16
N ARG A 402 -32.68 -13.20 -4.20
CA ARG A 402 -33.67 -14.29 -4.07
C ARG A 402 -33.00 -15.60 -3.64
N GLN A 403 -31.66 -15.74 -3.86
CA GLN A 403 -30.86 -16.90 -3.53
C GLN A 403 -30.08 -16.72 -2.22
N ASP A 404 -30.14 -15.52 -1.61
CA ASP A 404 -29.41 -15.22 -0.37
C ASP A 404 -29.96 -16.05 0.81
N ASP A 405 -29.09 -16.79 1.47
CA ASP A 405 -29.40 -17.56 2.69
C ASP A 405 -28.59 -17.00 3.87
N PRO A 406 -29.15 -16.08 4.67
CA PRO A 406 -28.41 -15.47 5.78
C PRO A 406 -28.03 -16.44 6.90
N ARG A 407 -28.57 -17.67 6.89
CA ARG A 407 -28.27 -18.73 7.86
C ARG A 407 -27.34 -19.82 7.32
N TRP A 408 -26.72 -19.60 6.18
CA TRP A 408 -25.89 -20.60 5.51
C TRP A 408 -24.78 -21.19 6.41
N ALA A 409 -24.22 -20.42 7.34
CA ALA A 409 -23.20 -20.84 8.29
C ALA A 409 -23.74 -21.13 9.71
N ASP A 410 -25.08 -21.17 9.91
CA ASP A 410 -25.70 -21.59 11.17
C ASP A 410 -25.56 -23.10 11.35
N PRO A 411 -25.08 -23.60 12.51
CA PRO A 411 -24.89 -25.01 12.76
C PRO A 411 -26.17 -25.84 12.72
N LEU A 412 -27.35 -25.21 12.81
CA LEU A 412 -28.66 -25.89 12.74
C LEU A 412 -29.25 -25.91 11.33
N THR A 413 -28.70 -25.19 10.40
CA THR A 413 -29.14 -25.22 8.99
C THR A 413 -28.77 -26.55 8.36
N SER A 414 -29.75 -27.21 7.72
CA SER A 414 -29.55 -28.44 6.96
C SER A 414 -28.66 -28.20 5.75
N ASP A 415 -27.80 -29.12 5.45
CA ASP A 415 -26.95 -29.12 4.25
C ASP A 415 -27.21 -30.32 3.33
N SER A 416 -28.40 -30.91 3.47
CA SER A 416 -28.83 -32.07 2.67
C SER A 416 -28.94 -31.78 1.17
N ASP A 417 -29.18 -30.51 0.80
CA ASP A 417 -29.26 -30.03 -0.58
C ASP A 417 -27.91 -29.41 -1.09
N TRP A 418 -26.84 -29.50 -0.25
CA TRP A 418 -25.53 -29.04 -0.61
C TRP A 418 -24.70 -30.12 -1.32
N SER A 419 -23.92 -29.73 -2.30
CA SER A 419 -22.99 -30.60 -3.01
C SER A 419 -21.70 -30.82 -2.19
N PRO A 420 -21.06 -32.00 -2.31
CA PRO A 420 -19.73 -32.18 -1.76
C PRO A 420 -18.72 -31.28 -2.49
N VAL A 421 -17.67 -30.81 -1.79
CA VAL A 421 -16.51 -30.21 -2.42
C VAL A 421 -15.64 -31.28 -3.10
N SER A 422 -14.78 -30.88 -4.04
CA SER A 422 -13.78 -31.76 -4.66
C SER A 422 -12.43 -31.54 -3.99
N GLU A 423 -11.79 -32.59 -3.51
CA GLU A 423 -10.37 -32.55 -3.16
C GLU A 423 -9.55 -32.42 -4.46
N ILE A 424 -8.54 -31.57 -4.42
CA ILE A 424 -7.64 -31.35 -5.56
C ILE A 424 -6.18 -31.54 -5.13
N ALA A 425 -5.31 -31.79 -6.09
CA ALA A 425 -3.87 -31.84 -5.84
C ALA A 425 -3.36 -30.50 -5.28
N ALA A 426 -2.49 -30.58 -4.29
CA ALA A 426 -1.87 -29.41 -3.72
C ALA A 426 -1.04 -28.66 -4.81
N PRO A 427 -1.18 -27.35 -4.95
CA PRO A 427 -0.26 -26.55 -5.76
C PRO A 427 1.19 -26.77 -5.28
N ALA A 428 2.12 -26.98 -6.22
CA ALA A 428 3.54 -27.20 -5.92
C ALA A 428 4.26 -25.87 -5.63
N ILE A 429 3.71 -25.07 -4.70
CA ILE A 429 4.23 -23.76 -4.30
C ILE A 429 4.24 -23.64 -2.77
N PRO A 430 5.15 -22.86 -2.17
CA PRO A 430 5.12 -22.58 -0.74
C PRO A 430 3.89 -21.78 -0.33
N ALA A 431 3.46 -22.00 0.91
CA ALA A 431 2.50 -21.17 1.60
C ALA A 431 3.22 -20.40 2.71
N GLU A 432 3.14 -19.07 2.67
CA GLU A 432 3.76 -18.17 3.62
C GLU A 432 2.70 -17.46 4.48
N ALA A 433 3.06 -17.08 5.71
CA ALA A 433 2.19 -16.26 6.55
C ALA A 433 2.01 -14.87 5.94
N GLN A 434 0.78 -14.35 5.91
CA GLN A 434 0.55 -12.97 5.54
C GLN A 434 1.06 -12.05 6.66
N LYS A 435 2.10 -11.28 6.37
CA LYS A 435 2.70 -10.29 7.29
C LYS A 435 2.23 -8.87 6.98
N CYS A 436 1.89 -8.58 5.71
CA CYS A 436 1.38 -7.27 5.33
C CYS A 436 -0.01 -7.01 5.97
N PRO A 437 -0.35 -5.73 6.23
CA PRO A 437 -1.64 -5.36 6.80
C PRO A 437 -2.81 -5.92 5.99
N PRO A 438 -3.85 -6.43 6.64
CA PRO A 438 -5.05 -6.88 5.95
C PRO A 438 -5.84 -5.71 5.38
N MET A 439 -6.66 -6.00 4.38
CA MET A 439 -7.67 -5.07 3.87
C MET A 439 -8.82 -4.93 4.87
N ARG A 440 -9.30 -3.69 5.06
CA ARG A 440 -10.46 -3.38 5.93
C ARG A 440 -11.31 -2.26 5.36
N VAL A 441 -12.53 -2.13 5.87
CA VAL A 441 -13.31 -0.90 5.76
C VAL A 441 -12.66 0.12 6.69
N LEU A 442 -12.07 1.17 6.12
CA LEU A 442 -11.35 2.21 6.87
C LEU A 442 -12.27 3.34 7.31
N LYS A 443 -13.28 3.66 6.50
CA LYS A 443 -14.20 4.78 6.76
C LYS A 443 -15.52 4.60 5.99
N THR A 444 -16.62 5.02 6.62
CA THR A 444 -17.91 5.16 5.96
C THR A 444 -18.17 6.62 5.59
N ILE A 445 -18.63 6.87 4.37
CA ILE A 445 -18.83 8.19 3.77
C ILE A 445 -20.28 8.27 3.32
N PRO A 446 -21.13 9.13 3.92
CA PRO A 446 -22.50 9.30 3.47
C PRO A 446 -22.59 9.98 2.11
N ALA A 447 -23.61 9.67 1.32
CA ALA A 447 -23.92 10.43 0.12
C ALA A 447 -24.34 11.86 0.52
N ILE A 448 -23.79 12.86 -0.19
CA ILE A 448 -24.08 14.30 0.07
C ILE A 448 -25.13 14.86 -0.86
N ALA A 449 -25.37 14.23 -2.02
CA ALA A 449 -26.37 14.64 -2.99
C ALA A 449 -26.92 13.45 -3.78
N CYS A 450 -28.18 13.59 -4.21
CA CYS A 450 -28.83 12.69 -5.15
C CYS A 450 -29.51 13.52 -6.24
N THR A 451 -29.08 13.37 -7.49
CA THR A 451 -29.59 14.13 -8.63
C THR A 451 -30.28 13.19 -9.63
N LYS A 452 -31.44 13.55 -10.10
CA LYS A 452 -32.11 12.85 -11.23
C LYS A 452 -31.47 13.32 -12.54
N ARG A 453 -30.92 12.37 -13.30
CA ARG A 453 -30.30 12.62 -14.60
C ARG A 453 -31.34 12.76 -15.71
N ALA A 454 -30.92 13.31 -16.85
CA ALA A 454 -31.79 13.49 -18.03
C ALA A 454 -32.29 12.13 -18.61
N ASP A 455 -31.51 11.05 -18.41
CA ASP A 455 -31.87 9.67 -18.80
C ASP A 455 -32.87 9.00 -17.84
N GLY A 456 -33.31 9.71 -16.80
CA GLY A 456 -34.27 9.23 -15.79
C GLY A 456 -33.66 8.48 -14.63
N ASN A 457 -32.35 8.16 -14.68
CA ASN A 457 -31.58 7.47 -13.62
C ASN A 457 -31.22 8.44 -12.48
N TYR A 458 -30.72 7.89 -11.39
CA TYR A 458 -30.28 8.65 -10.21
C TYR A 458 -28.77 8.64 -10.06
N GLN A 459 -28.19 9.79 -9.76
CA GLN A 459 -26.76 9.96 -9.51
C GLN A 459 -26.54 10.35 -8.05
N LEU A 460 -25.79 9.56 -7.32
CA LEU A 460 -25.30 9.88 -5.98
C LEU A 460 -23.93 10.54 -6.07
N ASP A 461 -23.66 11.56 -5.24
CA ASP A 461 -22.35 12.18 -5.05
C ASP A 461 -21.88 11.94 -3.60
N PHE A 462 -20.66 11.45 -3.41
CA PHE A 462 -20.05 11.23 -2.10
C PHE A 462 -19.07 12.36 -1.70
N GLY A 463 -18.96 13.41 -2.51
CA GLY A 463 -18.13 14.59 -2.23
C GLY A 463 -16.63 14.38 -2.34
N THR A 464 -16.16 13.13 -2.41
CA THR A 464 -14.74 12.79 -2.53
C THR A 464 -14.56 11.54 -3.38
N GLN A 465 -13.42 11.45 -4.07
CA GLN A 465 -12.99 10.21 -4.69
C GLN A 465 -12.64 9.19 -3.61
N LEU A 466 -12.94 7.92 -3.86
CA LEU A 466 -12.60 6.81 -2.95
C LEU A 466 -12.44 5.49 -3.72
N THR A 467 -11.75 4.54 -3.09
CA THR A 467 -11.77 3.14 -3.49
C THR A 467 -12.59 2.35 -2.49
N GLY A 468 -13.61 1.65 -2.97
CA GLY A 468 -14.45 0.94 -2.02
C GLY A 468 -15.75 0.39 -2.56
N TRP A 469 -16.70 0.33 -1.69
CA TRP A 469 -18.02 -0.26 -1.90
C TRP A 469 -19.13 0.78 -1.74
N LEU A 470 -20.19 0.67 -2.56
CA LEU A 470 -21.47 1.30 -2.28
C LEU A 470 -22.27 0.38 -1.38
N LYS A 471 -22.82 0.94 -0.31
CA LYS A 471 -23.83 0.34 0.53
C LYS A 471 -25.14 1.10 0.32
N LEU A 472 -26.15 0.41 -0.22
CA LEU A 472 -27.41 1.01 -0.61
C LEU A 472 -28.58 0.22 -0.03
N ARG A 473 -29.42 0.88 0.77
CA ARG A 473 -30.68 0.31 1.23
C ARG A 473 -31.77 0.59 0.21
N LEU A 474 -32.38 -0.47 -0.29
CA LEU A 474 -33.46 -0.48 -1.25
C LEU A 474 -34.79 -0.74 -0.54
N ARG A 475 -35.80 0.07 -0.80
CA ARG A 475 -37.12 -0.03 -0.18
C ARG A 475 -38.20 -0.32 -1.21
N GLY A 476 -39.12 -1.27 -0.89
CA GLY A 476 -40.32 -1.55 -1.67
C GLY A 476 -40.05 -1.99 -3.11
N GLN A 477 -38.93 -2.61 -3.40
CA GLN A 477 -38.64 -3.13 -4.74
C GLN A 477 -39.41 -4.44 -4.99
N ALA A 478 -39.91 -4.62 -6.19
CA ALA A 478 -40.58 -5.88 -6.59
C ALA A 478 -39.53 -7.03 -6.72
N ALA A 479 -39.93 -8.23 -6.39
CA ALA A 479 -39.08 -9.41 -6.63
C ALA A 479 -38.72 -9.55 -8.11
N GLY A 480 -37.44 -9.78 -8.39
CA GLY A 480 -36.90 -9.87 -9.75
C GLY A 480 -36.57 -8.51 -10.40
N ASN A 481 -36.91 -7.36 -9.79
CA ASN A 481 -36.44 -6.08 -10.27
C ASN A 481 -34.91 -6.03 -10.22
N THR A 482 -34.29 -5.57 -11.30
CA THR A 482 -32.84 -5.48 -11.43
C THR A 482 -32.39 -4.02 -11.29
N ILE A 483 -31.63 -3.75 -10.24
CA ILE A 483 -30.96 -2.49 -10.03
C ILE A 483 -29.55 -2.60 -10.60
N THR A 484 -29.17 -1.67 -11.47
CA THR A 484 -27.83 -1.57 -12.05
C THR A 484 -27.14 -0.35 -11.49
N ILE A 485 -25.90 -0.49 -11.06
CA ILE A 485 -25.08 0.56 -10.43
C ILE A 485 -23.80 0.69 -11.26
N GLU A 486 -23.58 1.87 -11.82
CA GLU A 486 -22.34 2.22 -12.51
C GLU A 486 -21.56 3.20 -11.64
N TYR A 487 -20.24 3.08 -11.64
CA TYR A 487 -19.36 3.91 -10.82
C TYR A 487 -18.50 4.79 -11.71
N ALA A 488 -18.34 6.05 -11.32
CA ALA A 488 -17.56 7.01 -12.08
C ALA A 488 -16.63 7.84 -11.18
N ASP A 489 -15.43 8.09 -11.67
CA ASP A 489 -14.47 9.02 -11.08
C ASP A 489 -14.54 10.41 -11.76
N LYS A 490 -15.20 10.49 -12.92
CA LYS A 490 -15.40 11.72 -13.69
C LYS A 490 -16.75 11.70 -14.39
N LEU A 491 -17.43 12.85 -14.43
CA LEU A 491 -18.77 12.99 -15.06
C LEU A 491 -18.70 13.59 -16.47
N GLU A 492 -17.73 14.44 -16.76
CA GLU A 492 -17.61 15.14 -18.04
C GLU A 492 -16.18 15.04 -18.60
N PRO A 493 -15.94 14.20 -19.63
CA PRO A 493 -16.86 13.15 -20.08
C PRO A 493 -17.08 12.07 -19.02
N LEU A 494 -18.23 11.40 -19.06
CA LEU A 494 -18.54 10.32 -18.12
C LEU A 494 -17.53 9.16 -18.31
N GLN A 495 -16.81 8.82 -17.24
CA GLN A 495 -15.85 7.73 -17.23
C GLN A 495 -16.21 6.69 -16.16
N THR A 496 -16.65 5.53 -16.59
CA THR A 496 -17.02 4.41 -15.70
C THR A 496 -16.01 3.25 -15.72
N PHE A 497 -15.18 3.16 -16.74
CA PHE A 497 -14.20 2.07 -16.93
C PHE A 497 -14.81 0.67 -16.75
N SER A 498 -16.05 0.49 -17.27
CA SER A 498 -16.83 -0.75 -17.12
C SER A 498 -17.04 -1.22 -15.68
N GLN A 499 -16.97 -0.32 -14.69
CA GLN A 499 -17.30 -0.63 -13.30
C GLN A 499 -18.82 -0.72 -13.14
N LEU A 500 -19.33 -1.91 -12.75
CA LEU A 500 -20.73 -2.21 -12.84
C LEU A 500 -21.16 -3.27 -11.83
N ASP A 501 -22.09 -2.93 -10.94
CA ASP A 501 -22.80 -3.90 -10.11
C ASP A 501 -24.24 -4.08 -10.55
N ARG A 502 -24.80 -5.27 -10.30
CA ARG A 502 -26.20 -5.59 -10.51
C ARG A 502 -26.79 -6.28 -9.30
N TYR A 503 -27.97 -5.86 -8.91
CA TYR A 503 -28.72 -6.43 -7.79
C TYR A 503 -30.11 -6.82 -8.25
N ILE A 504 -30.44 -8.11 -8.13
CA ILE A 504 -31.79 -8.65 -8.41
C ILE A 504 -32.52 -8.73 -7.08
N CYS A 505 -33.56 -7.92 -6.93
CA CYS A 505 -34.31 -7.77 -5.68
C CYS A 505 -35.09 -9.04 -5.31
N ALA A 506 -35.14 -9.36 -4.02
CA ALA A 506 -35.93 -10.46 -3.48
C ALA A 506 -37.41 -10.12 -3.23
N GLY A 507 -37.79 -8.84 -3.28
CA GLY A 507 -39.13 -8.36 -3.01
C GLY A 507 -39.42 -8.15 -1.51
N LYS A 508 -38.40 -8.00 -0.69
CA LYS A 508 -38.55 -7.70 0.74
C LYS A 508 -38.88 -6.21 0.94
N PRO A 509 -39.58 -5.82 2.05
CA PRO A 509 -39.88 -4.42 2.33
C PRO A 509 -38.67 -3.50 2.37
N ALA A 510 -37.53 -4.03 2.82
CA ALA A 510 -36.21 -3.40 2.75
C ALA A 510 -35.15 -4.44 2.45
N GLU A 511 -34.25 -4.10 1.54
CA GLU A 511 -33.11 -4.90 1.12
C GLU A 511 -31.86 -4.04 1.16
N GLU A 512 -30.69 -4.66 1.30
CA GLU A 512 -29.42 -3.95 1.30
C GLU A 512 -28.50 -4.55 0.26
N PHE A 513 -28.00 -3.70 -0.62
CA PHE A 513 -26.89 -4.03 -1.51
C PHE A 513 -25.58 -3.53 -0.90
N CYS A 514 -24.55 -4.38 -0.93
CA CYS A 514 -23.16 -4.04 -0.69
C CYS A 514 -22.27 -5.04 -1.42
N SER A 515 -21.25 -4.56 -2.13
CA SER A 515 -20.24 -5.44 -2.74
C SER A 515 -19.43 -6.16 -1.65
N LYS A 516 -18.80 -7.29 -2.00
CA LYS A 516 -18.04 -8.14 -1.07
C LYS A 516 -16.67 -8.56 -1.60
N PHE A 517 -16.59 -8.92 -2.88
CA PHE A 517 -15.41 -9.53 -3.49
C PHE A 517 -14.90 -8.78 -4.71
N ASN A 518 -15.55 -7.67 -5.07
CA ASN A 518 -15.08 -6.69 -6.02
C ASN A 518 -15.06 -5.32 -5.34
N TYR A 519 -14.42 -4.33 -5.94
CA TYR A 519 -14.37 -2.95 -5.44
C TYR A 519 -14.26 -1.97 -6.60
N HIS A 520 -14.54 -0.69 -6.33
CA HIS A 520 -14.62 0.35 -7.35
C HIS A 520 -13.82 1.58 -6.92
N GLY A 521 -13.30 2.32 -7.92
CA GLY A 521 -12.74 3.66 -7.72
C GLY A 521 -13.76 4.67 -8.24
N PHE A 522 -14.28 5.54 -7.37
CA PHE A 522 -15.38 6.44 -7.75
C PHE A 522 -15.54 7.62 -6.79
N ARG A 523 -16.25 8.63 -7.27
CA ARG A 523 -16.92 9.65 -6.46
C ARG A 523 -18.43 9.59 -6.66
N TRP A 524 -18.85 9.15 -7.83
CA TRP A 524 -20.28 9.13 -8.20
C TRP A 524 -20.74 7.71 -8.48
N ALA A 525 -21.97 7.39 -8.04
CA ALA A 525 -22.67 6.17 -8.40
C ALA A 525 -23.95 6.50 -9.18
N ILE A 526 -24.12 5.89 -10.36
CA ILE A 526 -25.28 6.06 -11.22
C ILE A 526 -26.15 4.83 -11.07
N ILE A 527 -27.37 5.03 -10.54
CA ILE A 527 -28.29 3.95 -10.19
C ILE A 527 -29.43 3.91 -11.21
N LYS A 528 -29.59 2.76 -11.87
CA LYS A 528 -30.61 2.48 -12.87
C LYS A 528 -31.61 1.45 -12.31
N GLY A 529 -32.86 1.53 -12.77
CA GLY A 529 -33.93 0.58 -12.38
C GLY A 529 -34.68 0.94 -11.11
N LEU A 530 -34.46 2.11 -10.51
CA LEU A 530 -35.28 2.65 -9.43
C LEU A 530 -36.45 3.50 -9.95
N ALA A 531 -37.63 3.26 -9.43
CA ALA A 531 -38.81 4.08 -9.73
C ALA A 531 -38.78 5.45 -9.03
N THR A 532 -38.18 5.52 -7.85
CA THR A 532 -38.07 6.72 -7.01
C THR A 532 -36.65 6.96 -6.59
N ALA A 533 -36.31 8.22 -6.29
CA ALA A 533 -34.97 8.55 -5.78
C ALA A 533 -34.67 7.81 -4.48
N PRO A 534 -33.42 7.30 -4.33
CA PRO A 534 -32.98 6.79 -3.05
C PRO A 534 -32.91 7.92 -2.00
N VAL A 535 -33.22 7.58 -0.75
CA VAL A 535 -33.05 8.50 0.37
C VAL A 535 -31.56 8.62 0.68
N LEU A 536 -31.04 9.84 0.84
CA LEU A 536 -29.60 10.04 1.09
C LEU A 536 -29.08 9.24 2.29
N ALA A 537 -29.86 9.16 3.38
CA ALA A 537 -29.49 8.38 4.55
C ALA A 537 -29.45 6.85 4.33
N ASP A 538 -29.94 6.36 3.20
CA ASP A 538 -29.91 4.96 2.80
C ASP A 538 -28.72 4.64 1.86
N ALA A 539 -27.85 5.64 1.58
CA ALA A 539 -26.71 5.51 0.67
C ALA A 539 -25.41 5.95 1.34
N GLU A 540 -24.49 5.01 1.47
CA GLU A 540 -23.16 5.20 2.04
C GLU A 540 -22.11 4.57 1.12
N ALA A 541 -20.90 5.15 1.07
CA ALA A 541 -19.74 4.53 0.48
C ALA A 541 -18.80 4.08 1.60
N GLU A 542 -18.22 2.90 1.48
CA GLU A 542 -17.22 2.36 2.39
C GLU A 542 -15.84 2.43 1.73
N LEU A 543 -14.97 3.34 2.23
CA LEU A 543 -13.56 3.36 1.85
C LEU A 543 -12.91 2.07 2.34
N ILE A 544 -12.30 1.31 1.44
CA ILE A 544 -11.54 0.11 1.77
C ILE A 544 -10.06 0.28 1.44
N GLY A 545 -9.19 -0.35 2.21
CA GLY A 545 -7.75 -0.30 1.99
C GLY A 545 -6.98 -1.13 3.02
N ALA A 546 -5.66 -1.20 2.88
CA ALA A 546 -4.80 -1.80 3.88
C ALA A 546 -4.87 -0.97 5.19
N ASP A 547 -5.06 -1.66 6.32
CA ASP A 547 -5.16 -1.03 7.65
C ASP A 547 -3.77 -0.66 8.17
N PHE A 548 -3.21 0.42 7.62
CA PHE A 548 -1.89 0.90 8.01
C PHE A 548 -1.88 1.53 9.40
N GLU A 549 -0.88 1.17 10.19
CA GLU A 549 -0.57 1.90 11.41
C GLU A 549 0.05 3.26 11.07
N THR A 550 -0.57 4.36 11.54
CA THR A 550 -0.06 5.72 11.33
C THR A 550 1.22 5.94 12.13
N ARG A 551 2.27 6.47 11.48
CA ARG A 551 3.59 6.73 12.06
C ARG A 551 4.03 8.18 11.95
N GLY A 552 3.34 9.00 11.20
CA GLY A 552 3.70 10.39 10.98
C GLY A 552 2.57 11.37 11.25
N GLY A 553 2.95 12.64 11.44
CA GLY A 553 2.03 13.77 11.45
C GLY A 553 2.75 15.05 11.07
N PHE A 554 2.11 15.82 10.20
CA PHE A 554 2.64 17.08 9.68
C PHE A 554 1.54 18.15 9.67
N THR A 555 1.89 19.35 10.11
CA THR A 555 1.09 20.57 9.94
C THR A 555 2.01 21.78 9.84
N CYS A 556 1.58 22.80 9.10
CA CYS A 556 2.35 24.03 8.95
C CYS A 556 1.43 25.27 8.86
N SER A 557 2.03 26.45 8.77
CA SER A 557 1.29 27.72 8.66
C SER A 557 0.61 27.94 7.30
N SER A 558 0.88 27.11 6.28
CA SER A 558 0.24 27.19 4.96
C SER A 558 -0.96 26.24 4.88
N GLU A 559 -2.16 26.77 4.70
CA GLU A 559 -3.37 25.97 4.50
C GLU A 559 -3.29 25.14 3.22
N GLN A 560 -2.72 25.68 2.15
CA GLN A 560 -2.50 24.98 0.88
C GLN A 560 -1.66 23.70 1.08
N LEU A 561 -0.53 23.77 1.78
CA LEU A 561 0.33 22.62 2.04
C LEU A 561 -0.36 21.60 2.97
N ASN A 562 -1.09 22.07 3.99
CA ASN A 562 -1.88 21.18 4.87
C ASN A 562 -2.97 20.44 4.05
N ARG A 563 -3.61 21.12 3.11
CA ARG A 563 -4.59 20.48 2.22
C ARG A 563 -3.93 19.47 1.28
N MET A 564 -2.77 19.80 0.70
CA MET A 564 -1.98 18.88 -0.12
C MET A 564 -1.61 17.61 0.65
N HIS A 565 -1.17 17.74 1.90
CA HIS A 565 -0.87 16.61 2.78
C HIS A 565 -2.10 15.72 2.99
N GLN A 566 -3.27 16.29 3.29
CA GLN A 566 -4.51 15.52 3.47
C GLN A 566 -4.90 14.75 2.19
N VAL A 567 -4.84 15.41 1.03
CA VAL A 567 -5.15 14.78 -0.28
C VAL A 567 -4.15 13.67 -0.59
N ASN A 568 -2.87 13.86 -0.26
CA ASN A 568 -1.83 12.85 -0.46
C ASN A 568 -2.11 11.58 0.36
N LEU A 569 -2.39 11.73 1.66
CA LEU A 569 -2.73 10.61 2.54
C LEU A 569 -4.00 9.89 2.07
N TRP A 570 -5.01 10.64 1.67
CA TRP A 570 -6.26 10.08 1.17
C TRP A 570 -6.04 9.29 -0.13
N THR A 571 -5.22 9.82 -1.06
CA THR A 571 -4.85 9.13 -2.30
C THR A 571 -4.12 7.81 -1.99
N ILE A 572 -3.12 7.82 -1.10
CA ILE A 572 -2.39 6.61 -0.69
C ILE A 572 -3.33 5.57 -0.10
N GLN A 573 -4.29 5.96 0.76
CA GLN A 573 -5.28 5.04 1.32
C GLN A 573 -6.17 4.42 0.23
N CYS A 574 -6.61 5.21 -0.74
CA CYS A 574 -7.39 4.74 -1.88
C CYS A 574 -6.63 3.73 -2.76
N LEU A 575 -5.30 3.81 -2.82
CA LEU A 575 -4.46 2.96 -3.66
C LEU A 575 -3.92 1.71 -2.94
N SER A 576 -4.07 1.63 -1.62
CA SER A 576 -3.48 0.56 -0.79
C SER A 576 -4.34 -0.71 -0.83
N GLN A 577 -4.13 -1.55 -1.85
CA GLN A 577 -4.97 -2.71 -2.10
C GLN A 577 -4.16 -4.02 -2.05
N SER A 578 -4.72 -5.07 -1.48
CA SER A 578 -4.22 -6.46 -1.59
C SER A 578 -2.71 -6.67 -1.38
N GLY A 579 -2.04 -5.80 -0.58
CA GLY A 579 -0.61 -5.90 -0.25
C GLY A 579 0.34 -5.25 -1.28
N PHE A 580 -0.15 -4.31 -2.09
CA PHE A 580 0.62 -3.44 -2.99
C PHE A 580 -0.08 -2.08 -3.14
N LEU A 581 0.64 -1.07 -3.63
CA LEU A 581 0.00 0.16 -4.08
C LEU A 581 -0.47 -0.02 -5.51
N SER A 582 -1.77 0.07 -5.71
CA SER A 582 -2.38 0.02 -7.02
C SER A 582 -2.01 1.27 -7.81
N ASP A 583 -1.83 1.11 -9.11
CA ASP A 583 -1.74 2.21 -10.05
C ASP A 583 -3.00 3.09 -9.97
N CYS A 584 -4.14 2.49 -10.32
CA CYS A 584 -5.47 3.06 -10.09
C CYS A 584 -6.51 1.94 -9.83
N PRO A 585 -7.50 2.17 -8.95
CA PRO A 585 -8.38 1.11 -8.46
C PRO A 585 -9.48 0.68 -9.45
N HIS A 586 -9.77 1.49 -10.43
CA HIS A 586 -10.94 1.33 -11.31
C HIS A 586 -10.61 0.82 -12.71
N ARG A 587 -9.35 0.96 -13.17
CA ARG A 587 -8.95 0.62 -14.53
C ARG A 587 -7.92 -0.51 -14.60
N GLU A 588 -6.94 -0.55 -13.69
CA GLU A 588 -5.78 -1.44 -13.75
C GLU A 588 -5.62 -2.33 -12.53
N ARG A 589 -5.79 -1.82 -11.32
CA ARG A 589 -5.78 -2.51 -10.02
C ARG A 589 -4.48 -3.19 -9.60
N LEU A 590 -3.53 -3.40 -10.50
CA LEU A 590 -2.24 -3.98 -10.13
C LEU A 590 -1.27 -2.91 -9.62
N GLY A 591 -0.20 -3.35 -8.96
CA GLY A 591 0.89 -2.50 -8.55
C GLY A 591 1.89 -2.31 -9.69
N TYR A 592 1.88 -1.14 -10.32
CA TYR A 592 2.81 -0.78 -11.38
C TYR A 592 4.11 -0.19 -10.80
N GLY A 593 5.15 -0.15 -11.64
CA GLY A 593 6.46 0.38 -11.23
C GLY A 593 6.45 1.86 -10.87
N ASP A 594 5.43 2.61 -11.29
CA ASP A 594 5.20 3.99 -10.91
C ASP A 594 4.89 4.16 -9.41
N GLY A 595 4.36 3.16 -8.74
CA GLY A 595 4.15 3.18 -7.28
C GLY A 595 5.41 3.46 -6.46
N GLN A 596 6.62 3.34 -7.06
CA GLN A 596 7.89 3.72 -6.43
C GLN A 596 7.94 5.21 -6.03
N VAL A 597 7.22 6.10 -6.69
CA VAL A 597 7.21 7.53 -6.36
C VAL A 597 6.57 7.82 -5.00
N SER A 598 5.81 6.89 -4.46
CA SER A 598 5.13 7.00 -3.16
C SER A 598 5.97 6.57 -1.96
N ILE A 599 7.17 5.98 -2.18
CA ILE A 599 7.89 5.20 -1.15
C ILE A 599 8.13 6.02 0.12
N GLU A 600 8.80 7.17 0.00
CA GLU A 600 9.16 7.98 1.17
C GLU A 600 7.91 8.64 1.81
N SER A 601 6.94 9.07 0.98
CA SER A 601 5.66 9.59 1.50
C SER A 601 4.94 8.56 2.35
N CYS A 602 4.89 7.30 1.89
CA CYS A 602 4.28 6.22 2.65
C CYS A 602 5.08 5.88 3.93
N MET A 603 6.40 5.76 3.82
CA MET A 603 7.26 5.38 4.97
C MET A 603 7.28 6.42 6.08
N MET A 604 7.15 7.71 5.74
CA MET A 604 7.09 8.77 6.75
C MET A 604 5.73 8.84 7.44
N ASN A 605 4.65 8.42 6.79
CA ASN A 605 3.30 8.49 7.31
C ASN A 605 2.81 7.18 7.96
N PHE A 606 3.29 6.01 7.49
CA PHE A 606 2.75 4.71 7.86
C PHE A 606 3.83 3.68 8.17
N MET A 607 3.46 2.61 8.88
CA MET A 607 4.31 1.43 9.09
C MET A 607 4.32 0.57 7.83
N MET A 608 5.33 0.76 6.98
CA MET A 608 5.38 0.13 5.64
C MET A 608 6.25 -1.12 5.56
N GLN A 609 7.04 -1.45 6.59
CA GLN A 609 8.01 -2.57 6.53
C GLN A 609 7.40 -3.88 6.01
N PRO A 610 6.32 -4.44 6.60
CA PRO A 610 5.78 -5.70 6.12
C PRO A 610 5.09 -5.59 4.77
N PHE A 611 4.49 -4.43 4.45
CA PHE A 611 3.82 -4.18 3.18
C PHE A 611 4.83 -4.12 2.02
N TYR A 612 5.90 -3.35 2.17
CA TYR A 612 6.93 -3.23 1.15
C TYR A 612 7.85 -4.46 1.07
N SER A 613 8.02 -5.21 2.18
CA SER A 613 8.70 -6.50 2.14
C SER A 613 7.94 -7.50 1.28
N LYS A 614 6.61 -7.55 1.41
CA LYS A 614 5.77 -8.40 0.57
C LYS A 614 5.82 -7.94 -0.89
N TRP A 615 5.65 -6.64 -1.17
CA TRP A 615 5.56 -6.13 -2.52
C TRP A 615 6.89 -6.19 -3.28
N SER A 616 8.03 -5.89 -2.64
CA SER A 616 9.34 -6.08 -3.27
C SER A 616 9.63 -7.54 -3.62
N THR A 617 9.14 -8.49 -2.79
CA THR A 617 9.21 -9.92 -3.09
C THR A 617 8.33 -10.30 -4.30
N ASP A 618 7.17 -9.68 -4.47
CA ASP A 618 6.32 -9.93 -5.64
C ASP A 618 7.01 -9.54 -6.96
N TRP A 619 7.85 -8.49 -6.95
CA TRP A 619 8.67 -8.12 -8.10
C TRP A 619 9.67 -9.20 -8.47
N VAL A 620 10.32 -9.79 -7.46
CA VAL A 620 11.25 -10.92 -7.65
C VAL A 620 10.50 -12.16 -8.14
N ASP A 621 9.34 -12.47 -7.59
CA ASP A 621 8.49 -13.58 -8.03
C ASP A 621 8.01 -13.42 -9.47
N GLY A 622 7.79 -12.18 -9.90
CA GLY A 622 7.36 -11.85 -11.26
C GLY A 622 8.49 -11.84 -12.30
N ALA A 623 9.75 -11.89 -11.88
CA ALA A 623 10.88 -11.85 -12.80
C ALA A 623 10.87 -13.03 -13.79
N ASP A 624 11.20 -12.74 -15.04
CA ASP A 624 11.33 -13.76 -16.07
C ASP A 624 12.38 -14.82 -15.66
N PRO A 625 12.02 -16.10 -15.61
CA PRO A 625 12.89 -17.15 -15.07
C PRO A 625 14.16 -17.36 -15.90
N ASN A 626 14.14 -17.05 -17.21
CA ASN A 626 15.27 -17.26 -18.12
C ASN A 626 16.23 -16.07 -18.11
N THR A 627 15.69 -14.85 -18.21
CA THR A 627 16.50 -13.63 -18.31
C THR A 627 16.74 -12.96 -16.97
N GLY A 628 15.83 -13.08 -15.99
CA GLY A 628 15.85 -12.33 -14.74
C GLY A 628 15.25 -10.92 -14.87
N TYR A 629 14.73 -10.53 -16.04
CA TYR A 629 14.10 -9.23 -16.24
C TYR A 629 12.83 -9.11 -15.39
N MET A 630 12.73 -8.07 -14.55
CA MET A 630 11.55 -7.82 -13.73
C MET A 630 10.43 -7.18 -14.56
N PRO A 631 9.17 -7.55 -14.28
CA PRO A 631 8.04 -7.05 -15.06
C PRO A 631 7.79 -5.56 -14.80
N HIS A 632 6.82 -5.00 -15.48
CA HIS A 632 6.28 -3.66 -15.32
C HIS A 632 5.29 -3.57 -14.14
N THR A 633 4.70 -4.71 -13.78
CA THR A 633 3.71 -4.81 -12.70
C THR A 633 3.99 -6.01 -11.80
N ALA A 634 3.66 -5.87 -10.51
CA ALA A 634 3.71 -6.93 -9.51
C ALA A 634 2.47 -6.87 -8.59
N PRO A 635 1.94 -8.05 -8.18
CA PRO A 635 2.54 -9.40 -8.22
C PRO A 635 2.39 -10.15 -9.56
N ASN A 636 1.47 -9.75 -10.42
CA ASN A 636 1.20 -10.38 -11.71
C ASN A 636 1.10 -9.28 -12.75
N GLY A 637 1.32 -9.62 -14.00
CA GLY A 637 1.10 -8.67 -15.07
C GLY A 637 2.12 -8.78 -16.20
N PRO A 638 1.92 -8.04 -17.29
CA PRO A 638 2.80 -8.03 -18.43
C PRO A 638 4.16 -7.42 -18.06
N GLY A 639 5.18 -7.78 -18.82
CA GLY A 639 6.40 -7.03 -18.91
C GLY A 639 6.18 -5.65 -19.53
N GLY A 640 7.23 -4.80 -19.56
CA GLY A 640 7.17 -3.49 -20.19
C GLY A 640 7.73 -2.37 -19.31
N GLY A 641 7.47 -1.11 -19.69
CA GLY A 641 7.90 0.09 -18.98
C GLY A 641 9.40 0.40 -19.05
N GLY A 642 10.24 -0.57 -19.34
CA GLY A 642 11.68 -0.46 -19.37
C GLY A 642 12.34 -0.49 -18.00
N PRO A 643 13.64 -0.18 -17.93
CA PRO A 643 14.40 -0.24 -16.68
C PRO A 643 13.80 0.54 -15.52
N ALA A 644 13.17 1.67 -15.79
CA ALA A 644 12.62 2.56 -14.76
C ALA A 644 11.38 1.98 -14.06
N TRP A 645 10.61 1.13 -14.72
CA TRP A 645 9.46 0.44 -14.10
C TRP A 645 9.87 -0.87 -13.42
N GLY A 646 10.62 -1.73 -14.12
CA GLY A 646 11.11 -2.99 -13.55
C GLY A 646 12.02 -2.79 -12.33
N GLY A 647 12.73 -1.66 -12.26
CA GLY A 647 13.58 -1.30 -11.14
C GLY A 647 12.87 -0.98 -9.82
N ALA A 648 11.53 -0.85 -9.82
CA ALA A 648 10.76 -0.54 -8.62
C ALA A 648 10.98 -1.57 -7.49
N GLY A 649 11.10 -2.85 -7.81
CA GLY A 649 11.37 -3.90 -6.82
C GLY A 649 12.68 -3.68 -6.06
N GLN A 650 13.71 -3.22 -6.75
CA GLN A 650 14.99 -2.86 -6.14
C GLN A 650 14.88 -1.59 -5.29
N ALA A 651 14.19 -0.55 -5.79
CA ALA A 651 13.99 0.69 -5.05
C ALA A 651 13.24 0.44 -3.72
N LEU A 652 12.17 -0.37 -3.75
CA LEU A 652 11.43 -0.82 -2.56
C LEU A 652 12.32 -1.57 -1.57
N THR A 653 13.15 -2.51 -2.06
CA THR A 653 14.09 -3.29 -1.24
C THR A 653 15.07 -2.39 -0.50
N TRP A 654 15.74 -1.48 -1.22
CA TRP A 654 16.72 -0.57 -0.65
C TRP A 654 16.10 0.39 0.37
N ARG A 655 14.98 1.04 0.03
CA ARG A 655 14.31 1.99 0.94
C ARG A 655 13.76 1.29 2.17
N ASN A 656 13.22 0.08 2.04
CA ASN A 656 12.75 -0.71 3.19
C ASN A 656 13.89 -0.98 4.19
N TYR A 657 15.07 -1.36 3.69
CA TYR A 657 16.26 -1.50 4.55
C TYR A 657 16.66 -0.19 5.22
N LEU A 658 16.73 0.92 4.49
CA LEU A 658 17.13 2.23 5.03
C LEU A 658 16.23 2.71 6.18
N TYR A 659 14.93 2.43 6.11
CA TYR A 659 13.97 2.89 7.11
C TYR A 659 13.80 1.93 8.30
N TYR A 660 14.06 0.64 8.13
CA TYR A 660 13.77 -0.37 9.16
C TYR A 660 14.96 -1.25 9.55
N GLN A 661 16.09 -1.17 8.85
CA GLN A 661 17.34 -1.89 9.14
C GLN A 661 17.19 -3.43 9.20
N ASP A 662 16.23 -4.01 8.47
CA ASP A 662 16.07 -5.44 8.33
C ASP A 662 16.83 -5.94 7.10
N THR A 663 17.98 -6.62 7.32
CA THR A 663 18.84 -7.11 6.23
C THR A 663 18.21 -8.25 5.44
N ARG A 664 17.27 -8.99 6.02
CA ARG A 664 16.66 -10.17 5.40
C ARG A 664 15.99 -9.87 4.06
N ILE A 665 15.44 -8.65 3.90
CA ILE A 665 14.86 -8.26 2.61
C ILE A 665 15.93 -8.04 1.54
N VAL A 666 17.08 -7.53 1.92
CA VAL A 666 18.23 -7.38 1.01
C VAL A 666 18.79 -8.75 0.65
N GLU A 667 18.99 -9.63 1.65
CA GLU A 667 19.44 -11.03 1.46
C GLU A 667 18.55 -11.78 0.47
N ARG A 668 17.21 -11.62 0.62
CA ARG A 668 16.22 -12.29 -0.25
C ARG A 668 16.28 -11.80 -1.69
N ASN A 669 16.48 -10.50 -1.91
CA ASN A 669 16.21 -9.87 -3.22
C ASN A 669 17.49 -9.52 -4.00
N LEU A 670 18.68 -9.46 -3.37
CA LEU A 670 19.90 -8.91 -3.98
C LEU A 670 20.29 -9.61 -5.29
N ASP A 671 20.28 -10.94 -5.32
CA ASP A 671 20.69 -11.70 -6.52
C ASP A 671 19.66 -11.56 -7.66
N ALA A 672 18.38 -11.43 -7.34
CA ALA A 672 17.35 -11.16 -8.36
C ALA A 672 17.51 -9.74 -8.94
N CYS A 673 17.84 -8.75 -8.11
CA CYS A 673 18.14 -7.38 -8.56
C CYS A 673 19.37 -7.36 -9.48
N ARG A 674 20.41 -8.15 -9.19
CA ARG A 674 21.58 -8.29 -10.08
C ARG A 674 21.20 -8.86 -11.43
N ARG A 675 20.42 -9.94 -11.45
CA ARG A 675 19.94 -10.55 -12.69
C ARG A 675 19.11 -9.58 -13.52
N HIS A 676 18.31 -8.74 -12.87
CA HIS A 676 17.56 -7.69 -13.58
C HIS A 676 18.48 -6.67 -14.26
N ILE A 677 19.53 -6.21 -13.56
CA ILE A 677 20.54 -5.32 -14.15
C ILE A 677 21.23 -6.00 -15.33
N GLU A 678 21.64 -7.28 -15.19
CA GLU A 678 22.29 -8.07 -16.23
C GLU A 678 21.35 -8.22 -17.46
N ALA A 679 20.06 -8.47 -17.23
CA ALA A 679 19.07 -8.56 -18.30
C ALA A 679 18.92 -7.22 -19.07
N ILE A 680 18.93 -6.08 -18.39
CA ILE A 680 18.94 -4.76 -19.05
C ILE A 680 20.18 -4.62 -19.94
N GLU A 681 21.35 -5.08 -19.51
CA GLU A 681 22.59 -4.97 -20.26
C GLU A 681 22.60 -5.79 -21.56
N THR A 682 21.79 -6.83 -21.70
CA THR A 682 21.65 -7.57 -22.95
C THR A 682 21.15 -6.71 -24.13
N HIS A 683 20.51 -5.59 -23.81
CA HIS A 683 20.01 -4.60 -24.78
C HIS A 683 20.97 -3.42 -25.00
N ALA A 684 22.17 -3.46 -24.39
CA ALA A 684 23.18 -2.42 -24.56
C ALA A 684 24.01 -2.64 -25.85
N LYS A 685 24.22 -1.57 -26.60
CA LYS A 685 25.16 -1.49 -27.72
C LYS A 685 26.13 -0.34 -27.44
N ASP A 686 27.44 -0.63 -27.52
CA ASP A 686 28.52 0.35 -27.23
C ASP A 686 28.35 1.01 -25.85
N GLY A 687 27.89 0.26 -24.85
CA GLY A 687 27.67 0.74 -23.49
C GLY A 687 26.39 1.58 -23.27
N VAL A 688 25.52 1.67 -24.27
CA VAL A 688 24.26 2.42 -24.21
C VAL A 688 23.08 1.48 -24.48
N VAL A 689 22.15 1.38 -23.53
CA VAL A 689 20.91 0.63 -23.73
C VAL A 689 20.01 1.35 -24.73
N ARG A 690 19.57 0.64 -25.73
CA ARG A 690 18.63 1.11 -26.74
C ARG A 690 17.21 0.62 -26.41
N ALA A 691 16.22 1.38 -26.84
CA ALA A 691 14.82 0.98 -26.65
C ALA A 691 14.54 -0.40 -27.29
N PHE A 692 13.87 -1.26 -26.57
CA PHE A 692 13.48 -2.62 -26.98
C PHE A 692 11.99 -2.84 -26.74
N GLY A 693 11.46 -3.91 -27.37
CA GLY A 693 10.03 -4.19 -27.31
C GLY A 693 9.17 -3.20 -28.12
N GLY A 694 7.90 -3.12 -27.77
CA GLY A 694 6.93 -2.17 -28.31
C GLY A 694 6.97 -0.81 -27.62
N GLN A 695 6.04 0.06 -27.95
CA GLN A 695 5.96 1.42 -27.37
C GLN A 695 5.81 1.41 -25.84
N TRP A 696 5.05 0.46 -25.28
CA TRP A 696 4.81 0.30 -23.85
C TRP A 696 5.94 -0.41 -23.10
N ASP A 697 6.85 -1.05 -23.82
CA ASP A 697 7.92 -1.84 -23.21
C ASP A 697 9.13 -1.00 -22.82
N PHE A 698 9.20 0.28 -23.26
CA PHE A 698 10.31 1.16 -22.99
C PHE A 698 9.84 2.62 -22.90
N ILE A 699 9.33 3.00 -21.73
CA ILE A 699 8.88 4.37 -21.43
C ILE A 699 9.98 5.12 -20.68
N GLY A 700 10.05 6.44 -20.89
CA GLY A 700 10.95 7.34 -20.17
C GLY A 700 10.24 7.97 -18.98
N ASP A 701 10.43 9.29 -18.77
CA ASP A 701 9.65 10.04 -17.80
C ASP A 701 8.20 10.14 -18.29
N TRP A 702 7.27 9.48 -17.57
CA TRP A 702 5.90 9.30 -18.00
C TRP A 702 5.00 10.46 -17.58
N VAL A 703 4.05 10.83 -18.42
CA VAL A 703 3.03 11.87 -18.26
C VAL A 703 3.58 13.26 -17.86
N PRO A 704 4.66 13.77 -18.51
CA PRO A 704 5.01 15.17 -18.33
C PRO A 704 3.89 16.07 -18.87
N PRO A 705 3.81 17.32 -18.46
CA PRO A 705 2.81 18.25 -18.96
C PRO A 705 2.73 18.27 -20.50
N GLU A 706 1.52 18.28 -21.05
CA GLU A 706 1.24 18.31 -22.49
C GLU A 706 1.69 17.06 -23.28
N ARG A 707 2.16 16.02 -22.58
CA ARG A 707 2.51 14.72 -23.16
C ARG A 707 1.84 13.60 -22.38
N GLY A 708 1.39 12.58 -23.09
CA GLY A 708 0.74 11.43 -22.50
C GLY A 708 -0.08 10.64 -23.51
N MET A 709 -0.89 9.73 -23.04
CA MET A 709 -1.68 8.83 -23.90
C MET A 709 -2.70 9.56 -24.77
N ASP A 710 -3.31 10.62 -24.24
CA ASP A 710 -4.37 11.41 -24.86
C ASP A 710 -3.89 12.26 -26.03
N THR A 711 -2.62 12.65 -26.04
CA THR A 711 -2.04 13.55 -27.03
C THR A 711 -1.30 12.80 -28.14
N ASN A 712 -1.08 11.49 -28.01
CA ASN A 712 -0.12 10.71 -28.82
C ASN A 712 1.28 11.35 -28.83
N ASN A 713 1.57 12.23 -27.89
CA ASN A 713 2.83 12.95 -27.76
C ASN A 713 3.70 12.26 -26.71
N TRP A 714 4.26 11.14 -27.09
CA TRP A 714 5.16 10.36 -26.23
C TRP A 714 6.51 11.06 -26.10
N PRO A 715 7.25 10.84 -24.99
CA PRO A 715 8.64 11.24 -24.94
C PRO A 715 9.39 10.71 -26.18
N PRO A 716 10.16 11.58 -26.87
CA PRO A 716 10.92 11.13 -28.03
C PRO A 716 11.83 9.94 -27.67
N LYS A 717 12.02 8.99 -28.59
CA LYS A 717 12.83 7.81 -28.34
C LYS A 717 14.20 8.10 -27.71
N PRO A 718 14.99 9.11 -28.14
CA PRO A 718 16.26 9.45 -27.50
C PRO A 718 16.09 9.90 -26.03
N ALA A 719 14.97 10.57 -25.71
CA ALA A 719 14.68 11.01 -24.35
C ALA A 719 14.35 9.83 -23.42
N ALA A 720 13.53 8.89 -23.89
CA ALA A 720 13.26 7.66 -23.18
C ALA A 720 14.54 6.82 -22.99
N GLU A 721 15.38 6.70 -24.03
CA GLU A 721 16.66 6.00 -23.94
C GLU A 721 17.59 6.66 -22.93
N PHE A 722 17.73 7.99 -22.94
CA PHE A 722 18.55 8.69 -21.98
C PHE A 722 18.09 8.49 -20.54
N PHE A 723 16.78 8.67 -20.29
CA PHE A 723 16.20 8.51 -18.96
C PHE A 723 16.48 7.10 -18.40
N ASN A 724 16.20 6.06 -19.18
CA ASN A 724 16.43 4.68 -18.78
C ASN A 724 17.93 4.34 -18.64
N ASN A 725 18.83 4.95 -19.42
CA ASN A 725 20.27 4.81 -19.22
C ASN A 725 20.72 5.43 -17.88
N CYS A 726 20.22 6.59 -17.51
CA CYS A 726 20.48 7.16 -16.20
C CYS A 726 19.89 6.30 -15.09
N TYR A 727 18.65 5.80 -15.26
CA TYR A 727 17.99 4.97 -14.25
C TYR A 727 18.75 3.64 -14.01
N ARG A 728 19.27 2.98 -15.04
CA ARG A 728 20.09 1.76 -14.87
C ARG A 728 21.39 2.03 -14.09
N LEU A 729 21.97 3.24 -14.22
CA LEU A 729 23.14 3.64 -13.43
C LEU A 729 22.73 3.84 -11.96
N TYR A 730 21.58 4.42 -11.71
CA TYR A 730 20.99 4.53 -10.38
C TYR A 730 20.76 3.14 -9.73
N LEU A 731 20.24 2.16 -10.47
CA LEU A 731 20.10 0.79 -9.99
C LEU A 731 21.44 0.17 -9.60
N ARG A 732 22.51 0.41 -10.38
CA ARG A 732 23.85 -0.13 -10.09
C ARG A 732 24.40 0.41 -8.76
N GLU A 733 24.27 1.70 -8.49
CA GLU A 733 24.72 2.28 -7.22
C GLU A 733 23.90 1.73 -6.05
N GLN A 734 22.59 1.64 -6.17
CA GLN A 734 21.76 1.05 -5.11
C GLN A 734 22.13 -0.42 -4.88
N TRP A 735 22.37 -1.18 -5.94
CA TRP A 735 22.78 -2.57 -5.80
C TRP A 735 24.12 -2.69 -5.06
N ALA A 736 25.09 -1.84 -5.41
CA ALA A 736 26.38 -1.82 -4.74
C ALA A 736 26.24 -1.52 -3.24
N GLN A 737 25.39 -0.55 -2.87
CA GLN A 737 25.08 -0.24 -1.48
C GLN A 737 24.44 -1.44 -0.75
N MET A 738 23.50 -2.14 -1.38
CA MET A 738 22.87 -3.35 -0.83
C MET A 738 23.88 -4.49 -0.66
N ALA A 739 24.82 -4.66 -1.59
CA ALA A 739 25.88 -5.66 -1.50
C ALA A 739 26.84 -5.36 -0.34
N GLU A 740 27.18 -4.09 -0.10
CA GLU A 740 27.99 -3.66 1.05
C GLU A 740 27.31 -3.98 2.39
N VAL A 741 26.00 -3.80 2.49
CA VAL A 741 25.20 -4.16 3.68
C VAL A 741 25.37 -5.63 4.04
N LEU A 742 25.50 -6.51 3.04
CA LEU A 742 25.70 -7.95 3.21
C LEU A 742 27.17 -8.35 3.27
N GLY A 743 28.10 -7.39 3.32
CA GLY A 743 29.54 -7.64 3.36
C GLY A 743 30.15 -8.10 2.03
N ARG A 744 29.41 -8.02 0.90
CA ARG A 744 29.86 -8.41 -0.46
C ARG A 744 30.67 -7.28 -1.11
N GLN A 745 31.77 -6.87 -0.46
CA GLN A 745 32.54 -5.66 -0.81
C GLN A 745 33.16 -5.70 -2.20
N ASP A 746 33.70 -6.86 -2.62
CA ASP A 746 34.34 -7.00 -3.93
C ASP A 746 33.34 -6.89 -5.07
N GLU A 747 32.11 -7.42 -4.87
CA GLU A 747 31.04 -7.31 -5.84
C GLU A 747 30.51 -5.87 -5.93
N ALA A 748 30.37 -5.19 -4.81
CA ALA A 748 30.01 -3.77 -4.77
C ALA A 748 31.04 -2.91 -5.52
N LYS A 749 32.32 -3.16 -5.29
CA LYS A 749 33.42 -2.48 -5.98
C LYS A 749 33.39 -2.74 -7.50
N ALA A 750 33.19 -3.99 -7.90
CA ALA A 750 33.07 -4.34 -9.32
C ALA A 750 31.89 -3.62 -9.99
N MET A 751 30.72 -3.55 -9.30
CA MET A 751 29.53 -2.85 -9.80
C MET A 751 29.79 -1.35 -9.98
N ARG A 752 30.48 -0.69 -9.01
CA ARG A 752 30.84 0.73 -9.14
C ARG A 752 31.93 0.98 -10.19
N THR A 753 32.84 0.02 -10.40
CA THR A 753 33.81 0.12 -11.51
C THR A 753 33.09 0.13 -12.86
N GLU A 754 32.10 -0.73 -13.03
CA GLU A 754 31.29 -0.75 -14.24
C GLU A 754 30.43 0.51 -14.37
N LEU A 755 29.84 0.99 -13.26
CA LEU A 755 29.12 2.27 -13.21
C LEU A 755 30.00 3.42 -13.74
N ALA A 756 31.20 3.56 -13.20
CA ALA A 756 32.15 4.61 -13.60
C ALA A 756 32.59 4.49 -15.09
N ARG A 757 32.66 3.26 -15.62
CA ARG A 757 32.93 3.02 -17.05
C ARG A 757 31.78 3.47 -17.94
N LEU A 758 30.54 3.29 -17.48
CA LEU A 758 29.32 3.57 -18.28
C LEU A 758 28.96 5.06 -18.31
N GLN A 759 29.22 5.81 -17.25
CA GLN A 759 28.84 7.23 -17.11
C GLN A 759 29.36 8.08 -18.30
N PRO A 760 30.65 8.08 -18.70
CA PRO A 760 31.14 8.85 -19.84
C PRO A 760 30.58 8.37 -21.18
N LEU A 761 30.23 7.09 -21.33
CA LEU A 761 29.61 6.59 -22.57
C LEU A 761 28.18 7.12 -22.74
N VAL A 762 27.42 7.19 -21.65
CA VAL A 762 26.08 7.79 -21.65
C VAL A 762 26.18 9.30 -21.91
N HIS A 763 27.14 9.99 -21.27
CA HIS A 763 27.40 11.40 -21.58
C HIS A 763 27.66 11.61 -23.07
N ALA A 764 28.61 10.90 -23.63
CA ALA A 764 29.03 11.08 -25.05
C ALA A 764 27.89 10.77 -26.03
N ALA A 765 26.98 9.84 -25.69
CA ALA A 765 25.89 9.43 -26.55
C ALA A 765 24.72 10.43 -26.59
N PHE A 766 24.52 11.24 -25.53
CA PHE A 766 23.30 12.04 -25.40
C PHE A 766 23.52 13.52 -25.11
N TYR A 767 24.74 13.96 -24.82
CA TYR A 767 25.03 15.38 -24.58
C TYR A 767 25.22 16.15 -25.89
N ASP A 768 24.41 17.20 -26.09
CA ASP A 768 24.54 18.12 -27.20
C ASP A 768 25.46 19.31 -26.77
N LYS A 769 26.67 19.35 -27.34
CA LYS A 769 27.67 20.36 -26.98
C LYS A 769 27.27 21.78 -27.40
N ASP A 770 26.55 21.90 -28.49
CA ASP A 770 26.15 23.21 -29.02
C ASP A 770 25.00 23.81 -28.22
N LYS A 771 24.07 22.98 -27.80
CA LYS A 771 22.91 23.36 -27.00
C LYS A 771 23.19 23.34 -25.50
N GLN A 772 24.21 22.61 -25.07
CA GLN A 772 24.58 22.40 -23.66
C GLN A 772 23.48 21.76 -22.81
N PHE A 773 22.79 20.77 -23.35
CA PHE A 773 21.82 19.95 -22.63
C PHE A 773 21.81 18.50 -23.14
N TYR A 774 21.08 17.61 -22.41
CA TYR A 774 20.85 16.23 -22.81
C TYR A 774 19.46 16.08 -23.44
N VAL A 775 19.41 15.58 -24.66
CA VAL A 775 18.22 15.23 -25.47
C VAL A 775 17.13 16.32 -25.56
N LEU A 776 16.66 16.89 -24.46
CA LEU A 776 15.64 17.94 -24.38
C LEU A 776 16.01 19.00 -23.31
N ASP A 777 15.59 20.27 -23.52
CA ASP A 777 15.72 21.35 -22.53
C ASP A 777 14.60 21.29 -21.51
N GLU A 778 14.65 20.24 -20.66
CA GLU A 778 13.63 19.94 -19.65
C GLU A 778 14.27 19.46 -18.34
N GLN A 779 13.59 19.72 -17.24
CA GLN A 779 14.05 19.45 -15.86
C GLN A 779 14.52 18.00 -15.65
N SER A 780 13.77 17.02 -16.16
CA SER A 780 14.07 15.58 -15.98
C SER A 780 15.44 15.18 -16.53
N TYR A 781 15.87 15.76 -17.66
CA TYR A 781 17.11 15.32 -18.30
C TYR A 781 18.33 15.99 -17.68
N TYR A 782 18.21 17.24 -17.22
CA TYR A 782 19.23 17.87 -16.38
C TYR A 782 19.41 17.11 -15.07
N LEU A 783 18.29 16.86 -14.40
CA LEU A 783 18.23 16.18 -13.14
C LEU A 783 18.89 14.79 -13.20
N MET A 784 18.44 13.93 -14.14
CA MET A 784 18.92 12.57 -14.25
C MET A 784 20.42 12.51 -14.55
N SER A 785 20.93 13.41 -15.38
CA SER A 785 22.35 13.50 -15.67
C SER A 785 23.18 13.88 -14.44
N LEU A 786 22.69 14.85 -13.64
CA LEU A 786 23.33 15.31 -12.40
C LEU A 786 23.32 14.25 -11.30
N MET A 787 22.16 13.62 -11.08
CA MET A 787 21.95 12.65 -10.01
C MET A 787 22.78 11.37 -10.22
N THR A 788 22.93 10.93 -11.46
CA THR A 788 23.61 9.67 -11.79
C THR A 788 25.09 9.81 -12.17
N GLY A 789 25.65 11.04 -12.06
CA GLY A 789 27.06 11.30 -12.35
C GLY A 789 27.43 11.17 -13.84
N VAL A 790 26.42 11.25 -14.72
CA VAL A 790 26.63 11.27 -16.18
C VAL A 790 27.29 12.59 -16.61
N VAL A 791 27.01 13.67 -15.90
CA VAL A 791 27.64 14.98 -16.13
C VAL A 791 29.10 14.96 -15.66
N PRO A 792 30.10 15.21 -16.54
CA PRO A 792 31.47 15.43 -16.11
C PRO A 792 31.58 16.55 -15.07
N GLU A 793 32.50 16.40 -14.12
CA GLU A 793 32.60 17.31 -12.97
C GLU A 793 32.79 18.78 -13.39
N GLU A 794 33.54 19.03 -14.47
CA GLU A 794 33.77 20.38 -15.04
C GLU A 794 32.50 21.03 -15.61
N LEU A 795 31.54 20.21 -16.06
CA LEU A 795 30.27 20.71 -16.60
C LEU A 795 29.16 20.83 -15.55
N ARG A 796 29.35 20.19 -14.39
CA ARG A 796 28.33 20.09 -13.34
C ARG A 796 27.77 21.44 -12.90
N PRO A 797 28.59 22.50 -12.65
CA PRO A 797 28.05 23.81 -12.30
C PRO A 797 27.19 24.44 -13.42
N ALA A 798 27.58 24.24 -14.67
CA ALA A 798 26.84 24.77 -15.81
C ALA A 798 25.50 24.09 -16.01
N ILE A 799 25.44 22.74 -15.88
CA ILE A 799 24.21 21.97 -15.98
C ILE A 799 23.28 22.26 -14.79
N MET A 800 23.83 22.44 -13.60
CA MET A 800 23.05 22.83 -12.41
C MET A 800 22.43 24.23 -12.60
N LYS A 801 23.16 25.16 -13.17
CA LYS A 801 22.65 26.49 -13.52
C LYS A 801 21.53 26.41 -14.57
N LYS A 802 21.68 25.53 -15.56
CA LYS A 802 20.62 25.28 -16.57
C LYS A 802 19.35 24.73 -15.95
N LEU A 803 19.47 23.76 -15.02
CA LEU A 803 18.31 23.25 -14.27
C LEU A 803 17.61 24.38 -13.51
N GLU A 804 18.37 25.24 -12.81
CA GLU A 804 17.79 26.38 -12.09
C GLU A 804 17.14 27.41 -13.05
N GLU A 805 17.79 27.74 -14.17
CA GLU A 805 17.23 28.61 -15.21
C GLU A 805 15.95 28.00 -15.81
N CYS A 806 15.94 26.69 -16.09
CA CYS A 806 14.75 25.97 -16.56
C CYS A 806 13.61 26.14 -15.59
N ILE A 807 13.82 25.88 -14.29
CA ILE A 807 12.79 26.03 -13.25
C ILE A 807 12.32 27.47 -13.11
N ARG A 808 13.26 28.43 -12.91
CA ARG A 808 12.90 29.82 -12.55
C ARG A 808 12.43 30.66 -13.72
N VAL A 809 13.11 30.50 -14.87
CA VAL A 809 12.94 31.42 -16.01
C VAL A 809 12.08 30.77 -17.09
N THR A 810 12.48 29.61 -17.59
CA THR A 810 11.79 28.95 -18.71
C THR A 810 10.42 28.50 -18.33
N ARG A 811 10.28 27.80 -17.16
CA ARG A 811 9.04 27.27 -16.65
C ARG A 811 8.38 28.13 -15.57
N LYS A 812 8.99 29.24 -15.18
CA LYS A 812 8.45 30.22 -14.21
C LYS A 812 7.98 29.58 -12.88
N GLY A 813 8.70 28.59 -12.40
CA GLY A 813 8.37 27.85 -11.19
C GLY A 813 7.48 26.63 -11.41
N HIS A 814 7.11 26.29 -12.63
CA HIS A 814 6.29 25.09 -12.90
C HIS A 814 7.15 23.87 -13.22
N LEU A 815 6.53 22.70 -13.03
CA LEU A 815 7.10 21.43 -13.46
C LEU A 815 6.97 21.26 -14.98
N ASP A 816 7.96 20.60 -15.59
CA ASP A 816 7.84 20.01 -16.92
C ASP A 816 8.17 18.51 -16.90
N THR A 817 8.28 17.99 -15.69
CA THR A 817 8.58 16.59 -15.43
C THR A 817 7.32 15.71 -15.47
N GLY A 818 7.50 14.49 -15.91
CA GLY A 818 6.54 13.41 -15.64
C GLY A 818 6.63 12.93 -14.19
N MET A 819 6.02 11.80 -13.90
CA MET A 819 5.90 11.29 -12.53
C MET A 819 7.23 10.89 -11.90
N LEU A 820 8.10 10.15 -12.63
CA LEU A 820 9.41 9.75 -12.13
C LEU A 820 10.37 10.94 -12.05
N GLY A 821 10.36 11.80 -13.05
CA GLY A 821 11.13 13.06 -13.03
C GLY A 821 10.73 13.94 -11.85
N THR A 822 9.43 14.08 -11.55
CA THR A 822 8.93 14.81 -10.38
C THR A 822 9.47 14.20 -9.08
N TYR A 823 9.37 12.89 -8.91
CA TYR A 823 9.88 12.18 -7.73
C TYR A 823 11.39 12.41 -7.52
N PHE A 824 12.18 12.23 -8.56
CA PHE A 824 13.63 12.42 -8.48
C PHE A 824 14.01 13.88 -8.30
N LEU A 825 13.28 14.81 -8.92
CA LEU A 825 13.52 16.26 -8.77
C LEU A 825 13.28 16.69 -7.31
N MET A 826 12.18 16.26 -6.71
CA MET A 826 11.87 16.53 -5.30
C MET A 826 13.01 16.04 -4.39
N ASN A 827 13.42 14.78 -4.56
CA ASN A 827 14.47 14.17 -3.72
C ASN A 827 15.84 14.82 -3.95
N TYR A 828 16.24 15.08 -5.20
CA TYR A 828 17.53 15.66 -5.52
C TYR A 828 17.68 17.10 -5.01
N LEU A 829 16.68 17.96 -5.28
CA LEU A 829 16.71 19.35 -4.80
C LEU A 829 16.72 19.43 -3.27
N MET A 830 16.00 18.54 -2.61
CA MET A 830 15.97 18.41 -1.16
C MET A 830 17.35 17.97 -0.60
N GLU A 831 18.00 17.01 -1.25
CA GLU A 831 19.33 16.51 -0.86
C GLU A 831 20.40 17.59 -0.97
N ILE A 832 20.45 18.31 -2.09
CA ILE A 832 21.42 19.40 -2.30
C ILE A 832 21.03 20.72 -1.59
N GLY A 833 19.91 20.72 -0.83
CA GLY A 833 19.47 21.86 0.00
C GLY A 833 18.75 22.97 -0.78
N ARG A 834 18.34 22.76 -2.03
CA ARG A 834 17.62 23.72 -2.88
C ARG A 834 16.11 23.71 -2.60
N ASN A 835 15.74 23.79 -1.33
CA ASN A 835 14.35 23.87 -0.90
C ASN A 835 13.64 25.17 -1.36
N ASP A 836 14.38 26.19 -1.72
CA ASP A 836 13.88 27.41 -2.38
C ASP A 836 13.22 27.11 -3.73
N LEU A 837 13.81 26.20 -4.51
CA LEU A 837 13.23 25.76 -5.78
C LEU A 837 12.01 24.88 -5.55
N LEU A 838 12.05 24.00 -4.55
CA LEU A 838 10.88 23.17 -4.18
C LEU A 838 9.71 24.03 -3.71
N TRP A 839 9.98 25.06 -2.88
CA TRP A 839 8.96 26.02 -2.47
C TRP A 839 8.29 26.69 -3.68
N LEU A 840 9.13 27.19 -4.61
CA LEU A 840 8.65 27.84 -5.83
C LEU A 840 7.75 26.90 -6.66
N ILE A 841 8.13 25.63 -6.80
CA ILE A 841 7.41 24.63 -7.58
C ILE A 841 6.08 24.25 -6.89
N VAL A 842 6.14 23.88 -5.61
CA VAL A 842 4.98 23.31 -4.90
C VAL A 842 3.88 24.33 -4.64
N THR A 843 4.22 25.60 -4.49
CA THR A 843 3.25 26.66 -4.19
C THR A 843 2.53 27.23 -5.41
N GLN A 844 2.84 26.79 -6.63
CA GLN A 844 2.12 27.19 -7.85
C GLN A 844 0.65 26.75 -7.76
N LYS A 845 -0.27 27.64 -8.22
CA LYS A 845 -1.72 27.38 -8.21
C LYS A 845 -2.29 27.17 -9.61
N ASP A 846 -1.54 27.50 -10.64
CA ASP A 846 -1.88 27.31 -12.04
C ASP A 846 -1.18 26.06 -12.62
N TYR A 847 -1.52 25.71 -13.86
CA TYR A 847 -1.07 24.51 -14.56
C TYR A 847 0.41 24.61 -15.00
N PRO A 848 1.19 23.55 -14.82
CA PRO A 848 0.91 22.31 -14.09
C PRO A 848 1.37 22.36 -12.63
N GLY A 849 0.68 21.68 -11.72
CA GLY A 849 1.08 21.58 -10.32
C GLY A 849 -0.01 21.07 -9.40
N TRP A 850 0.35 20.70 -8.18
CA TRP A 850 -0.60 20.23 -7.15
C TRP A 850 -1.63 21.29 -6.78
N GLY A 851 -1.22 22.57 -6.72
CA GLY A 851 -2.15 23.67 -6.45
C GLY A 851 -3.22 23.80 -7.51
N TYR A 852 -2.86 23.61 -8.80
CA TYR A 852 -3.84 23.59 -9.89
C TYR A 852 -4.88 22.47 -9.70
N MET A 853 -4.44 21.24 -9.34
CA MET A 853 -5.38 20.14 -9.07
C MET A 853 -6.35 20.51 -7.94
N LEU A 854 -5.86 21.14 -6.85
CA LEU A 854 -6.72 21.60 -5.75
C LEU A 854 -7.71 22.66 -6.18
N GLU A 855 -7.32 23.65 -6.96
CA GLU A 855 -8.20 24.70 -7.51
C GLU A 855 -9.26 24.12 -8.45
N LYS A 856 -8.99 23.00 -9.10
CA LYS A 856 -9.93 22.21 -9.90
C LYS A 856 -10.78 21.24 -9.09
N GLY A 857 -10.68 21.25 -7.76
CA GLY A 857 -11.49 20.45 -6.86
C GLY A 857 -11.02 19.02 -6.64
N ALA A 858 -9.73 18.74 -6.87
CA ALA A 858 -9.15 17.43 -6.60
C ALA A 858 -9.29 17.04 -5.12
N THR A 859 -9.78 15.83 -4.89
CA THR A 859 -9.85 15.21 -3.56
C THR A 859 -8.87 14.02 -3.44
N THR A 860 -8.29 13.63 -4.56
CA THR A 860 -7.19 12.68 -4.75
C THR A 860 -6.27 13.21 -5.82
N TRP A 861 -5.02 12.74 -5.88
CA TRP A 861 -4.13 13.08 -7.00
C TRP A 861 -4.53 12.33 -8.27
N TRP A 862 -4.32 13.00 -9.40
CA TRP A 862 -4.68 12.53 -10.73
C TRP A 862 -3.51 11.84 -11.41
N GLU A 863 -3.80 11.09 -12.48
CA GLU A 863 -2.80 10.45 -13.32
C GLU A 863 -1.98 11.47 -14.12
N GLN A 864 -2.66 12.47 -14.68
CA GLN A 864 -2.04 13.52 -15.46
C GLN A 864 -2.34 14.91 -14.87
N TRP A 865 -1.42 15.84 -15.02
CA TRP A 865 -1.58 17.19 -14.49
C TRP A 865 -2.85 17.92 -14.97
N ASN A 866 -3.34 17.62 -16.18
CA ASN A 866 -4.56 18.20 -16.76
C ASN A 866 -5.86 17.51 -16.32
N GLY A 867 -5.80 16.44 -15.52
CA GLY A 867 -6.96 15.64 -15.09
C GLY A 867 -7.51 14.73 -16.18
N HIS A 868 -6.71 14.41 -17.21
CA HIS A 868 -7.06 13.36 -18.16
C HIS A 868 -6.90 11.99 -17.53
N TRP A 869 -7.69 11.00 -17.95
CA TRP A 869 -7.74 9.64 -17.41
C TRP A 869 -8.14 9.60 -15.94
N SER A 870 -7.39 8.86 -15.12
CA SER A 870 -7.72 8.52 -13.73
C SER A 870 -7.73 9.73 -12.81
N GLN A 871 -8.78 9.85 -11.99
CA GLN A 871 -8.82 10.85 -10.92
C GLN A 871 -8.29 10.31 -9.57
N ILE A 872 -7.89 9.04 -9.50
CA ILE A 872 -7.28 8.39 -8.33
C ILE A 872 -6.02 7.67 -8.81
N HIS A 873 -4.83 8.26 -8.60
CA HIS A 873 -3.59 7.71 -9.14
C HIS A 873 -2.36 7.98 -8.27
N SER A 874 -1.32 7.14 -8.41
CA SER A 874 -0.08 7.24 -7.65
C SER A 874 0.89 8.31 -8.17
N CYS A 875 0.77 8.75 -9.41
CA CYS A 875 1.78 9.53 -10.15
C CYS A 875 2.45 10.68 -9.38
N PHE A 876 1.70 11.40 -8.56
CA PHE A 876 2.19 12.62 -7.90
C PHE A 876 2.11 12.56 -6.37
N THR A 877 2.24 11.37 -5.77
CA THR A 877 2.19 11.16 -4.33
C THR A 877 3.54 11.35 -3.61
N SER A 878 4.59 11.77 -4.32
CA SER A 878 5.93 12.01 -3.74
C SER A 878 6.03 13.21 -2.80
N LEU A 879 5.03 14.07 -2.80
CA LEU A 879 5.05 15.40 -2.15
C LEU A 879 5.35 15.35 -0.66
N ASP A 880 4.77 14.41 0.10
CA ASP A 880 4.95 14.33 1.55
C ASP A 880 6.39 14.04 1.98
N ALA A 881 7.20 13.42 1.12
CA ALA A 881 8.61 13.25 1.38
C ALA A 881 9.29 14.59 1.70
N TRP A 882 8.94 15.65 0.96
CA TRP A 882 9.47 16.99 1.21
C TRP A 882 8.93 17.61 2.51
N PHE A 883 7.67 17.36 2.87
CA PHE A 883 7.09 17.89 4.11
C PHE A 883 7.83 17.40 5.35
N TYR A 884 8.13 16.10 5.39
CA TYR A 884 8.86 15.47 6.49
C TYR A 884 10.36 15.70 6.42
N GLN A 885 10.97 15.39 5.27
CA GLN A 885 12.42 15.35 5.12
C GLN A 885 13.04 16.68 4.71
N GLY A 886 12.24 17.58 4.10
CA GLY A 886 12.63 18.93 3.73
C GLY A 886 12.19 19.95 4.78
N LEU A 887 10.89 20.26 4.88
CA LEU A 887 10.38 21.34 5.72
C LEU A 887 10.61 21.06 7.21
N ALA A 888 10.32 19.86 7.69
CA ALA A 888 10.64 19.47 9.07
C ALA A 888 12.07 18.95 9.23
N GLY A 889 12.69 18.41 8.16
CA GLY A 889 14.07 17.97 8.11
C GLY A 889 14.34 16.62 8.74
N ILE A 890 13.35 15.77 9.03
CA ILE A 890 13.53 14.45 9.65
C ILE A 890 13.94 13.43 8.58
N ARG A 891 15.21 12.94 8.65
CA ARG A 891 15.75 11.96 7.69
C ARG A 891 16.47 10.83 8.39
N PRO A 892 16.42 9.57 7.86
CA PRO A 892 17.33 8.53 8.29
C PRO A 892 18.75 8.86 7.81
N ASP A 893 19.74 8.47 8.59
CA ASP A 893 21.14 8.51 8.16
C ASP A 893 21.45 7.22 7.38
N THR A 894 21.89 7.32 6.14
CA THR A 894 22.24 6.16 5.30
C THR A 894 23.40 5.34 5.87
N ALA A 895 24.31 5.98 6.63
CA ALA A 895 25.42 5.29 7.31
C ALA A 895 24.98 4.54 8.58
N LYS A 896 23.81 4.91 9.15
CA LYS A 896 23.21 4.28 10.33
C LYS A 896 21.70 4.16 10.15
N PRO A 897 21.24 3.24 9.28
CA PRO A 897 19.86 3.13 8.87
C PRO A 897 18.90 2.82 10.01
N GLY A 898 17.60 2.82 9.73
CA GLY A 898 16.52 2.55 10.68
C GLY A 898 16.33 3.65 11.71
N PHE A 899 16.82 4.87 11.48
CA PHE A 899 16.80 5.99 12.46
C PHE A 899 17.61 5.71 13.74
N LYS A 900 18.59 4.81 13.69
CA LYS A 900 19.58 4.67 14.79
C LYS A 900 20.38 5.95 14.96
N HIS A 901 20.62 6.67 13.89
CA HIS A 901 21.04 8.06 13.85
C HIS A 901 20.07 8.86 13.00
N VAL A 902 19.65 10.03 13.50
CA VAL A 902 18.66 10.89 12.84
C VAL A 902 19.35 12.14 12.31
N ILE A 903 19.10 12.52 11.08
CA ILE A 903 19.44 13.84 10.57
C ILE A 903 18.23 14.74 10.74
N VAL A 904 18.37 15.84 11.47
CA VAL A 904 17.36 16.89 11.59
C VAL A 904 17.89 18.14 10.86
N LYS A 905 17.41 18.37 9.65
CA LYS A 905 17.87 19.46 8.76
C LYS A 905 16.66 20.19 8.17
N PRO A 906 15.95 21.02 8.98
CA PRO A 906 14.76 21.71 8.52
C PRO A 906 15.07 22.80 7.49
N ALA A 907 14.16 22.98 6.52
CA ALA A 907 14.18 24.05 5.56
C ALA A 907 13.18 25.16 5.96
N VAL A 908 13.70 26.32 6.38
CA VAL A 908 12.88 27.50 6.62
C VAL A 908 12.79 28.27 5.30
N VAL A 909 11.66 28.16 4.58
CA VAL A 909 11.50 28.68 3.21
C VAL A 909 10.22 29.48 3.05
N GLY A 910 10.21 30.36 2.08
CA GLY A 910 9.04 31.14 1.69
C GLY A 910 8.47 31.96 2.85
N ASP A 911 7.17 32.04 2.92
CA ASP A 911 6.41 32.74 3.96
C ASP A 911 5.97 31.86 5.13
N LEU A 912 6.42 30.59 5.18
CA LEU A 912 6.13 29.73 6.32
C LEU A 912 6.62 30.35 7.64
N THR A 913 5.71 30.43 8.62
CA THR A 913 6.01 30.93 9.96
C THR A 913 6.21 29.84 10.99
N TRP A 914 5.68 28.64 10.75
CA TRP A 914 5.90 27.47 11.60
C TRP A 914 5.64 26.15 10.87
N VAL A 915 6.31 25.11 11.36
CA VAL A 915 6.06 23.68 11.02
C VAL A 915 6.03 22.89 12.31
N LYS A 916 5.09 21.95 12.41
CA LYS A 916 5.03 20.92 13.45
C LYS A 916 5.01 19.56 12.79
N CYS A 917 5.97 18.71 13.16
CA CYS A 917 6.12 17.39 12.56
C CYS A 917 6.64 16.37 13.55
N HIS A 918 6.12 15.16 13.46
CA HIS A 918 6.67 14.00 14.14
C HIS A 918 6.69 12.77 13.21
N HIS A 919 7.62 11.86 13.52
CA HIS A 919 7.68 10.53 12.92
C HIS A 919 7.98 9.48 13.99
N ASP A 920 7.14 8.46 14.08
CA ASP A 920 7.32 7.32 14.98
C ASP A 920 8.24 6.27 14.33
N SER A 921 9.54 6.47 14.52
CA SER A 921 10.59 5.59 14.01
C SER A 921 10.59 4.23 14.74
N PRO A 922 11.34 3.21 14.25
CA PRO A 922 11.53 1.96 14.99
C PRO A 922 12.04 2.13 16.42
N TYR A 923 12.70 3.24 16.75
CA TYR A 923 13.21 3.54 18.08
C TYR A 923 12.29 4.42 18.92
N GLY A 924 11.20 4.95 18.35
CA GLY A 924 10.26 5.86 19.02
C GLY A 924 10.09 7.18 18.31
N ARG A 925 9.36 8.08 18.96
CA ARG A 925 8.93 9.35 18.37
C ARG A 925 10.07 10.35 18.23
N ILE A 926 10.29 10.80 16.98
CA ILE A 926 11.13 11.94 16.61
C ILE A 926 10.21 13.13 16.41
N ILE A 927 10.54 14.28 16.99
CA ILE A 927 9.82 15.55 16.78
C ILE A 927 10.79 16.56 16.22
N SER A 928 10.35 17.30 15.19
CA SER A 928 11.04 18.47 14.67
C SER A 928 10.00 19.55 14.41
N ASN A 929 9.88 20.48 15.34
CA ASN A 929 9.03 21.66 15.24
C ASN A 929 9.89 22.89 15.08
N TRP A 930 9.45 23.86 14.28
CA TRP A 930 10.07 25.16 14.27
C TRP A 930 9.04 26.29 14.11
N LYS A 931 9.41 27.47 14.64
CA LYS A 931 8.64 28.72 14.53
C LYS A 931 9.58 29.84 14.20
N ARG A 932 9.20 30.69 13.25
CA ARG A 932 9.91 31.90 12.85
C ARG A 932 9.11 33.15 13.22
N GLU A 933 9.75 34.11 13.89
CA GLU A 933 9.22 35.45 14.18
C GLU A 933 10.23 36.49 13.67
N GLY A 934 9.99 37.06 12.49
CA GLY A 934 10.96 37.86 11.79
C GLY A 934 12.21 37.04 11.43
N GLN A 935 13.36 37.41 11.96
CA GLN A 935 14.62 36.68 11.81
C GLN A 935 14.88 35.69 12.95
N GLN A 936 14.10 35.72 14.03
CA GLN A 936 14.26 34.79 15.14
C GLN A 936 13.63 33.43 14.82
N LEU A 937 14.41 32.37 14.92
CA LEU A 937 13.98 30.98 14.79
C LEU A 937 14.01 30.31 16.16
N THR A 938 12.94 29.60 16.48
CA THR A 938 12.88 28.64 17.61
C THR A 938 12.64 27.26 17.05
N MET A 939 13.46 26.26 17.43
CA MET A 939 13.32 24.86 17.05
C MET A 939 13.18 23.97 18.27
N GLU A 940 12.19 23.08 18.26
CA GLU A 940 11.99 22.02 19.26
C GLU A 940 12.29 20.67 18.61
N VAL A 941 13.27 19.97 19.16
CA VAL A 941 13.72 18.67 18.66
C VAL A 941 13.62 17.63 19.76
N THR A 942 12.92 16.52 19.49
CA THR A 942 12.93 15.35 20.38
C THR A 942 13.56 14.17 19.68
N ILE A 943 14.54 13.56 20.33
CA ILE A 943 15.28 12.38 19.86
C ILE A 943 14.99 11.23 20.81
N PRO A 944 14.48 10.07 20.34
CA PRO A 944 14.09 8.97 21.20
C PRO A 944 15.30 8.33 21.91
N PRO A 945 15.09 7.67 23.06
CA PRO A 945 16.13 6.89 23.73
C PRO A 945 16.83 5.89 22.81
N ASN A 946 18.06 5.59 23.11
CA ASN A 946 18.89 4.64 22.35
C ASN A 946 19.28 5.08 20.92
N THR A 947 19.09 6.36 20.61
CA THR A 947 19.44 6.98 19.31
C THR A 947 20.27 8.24 19.50
N THR A 948 20.83 8.73 18.40
CA THR A 948 21.57 9.99 18.33
C THR A 948 21.09 10.80 17.14
N ALA A 949 21.40 12.11 17.11
CA ALA A 949 21.08 12.92 15.95
C ALA A 949 22.18 13.93 15.60
N THR A 950 22.21 14.30 14.30
CA THR A 950 22.88 15.50 13.79
C THR A 950 21.82 16.54 13.52
N VAL A 951 21.84 17.64 14.25
CA VAL A 951 20.86 18.72 14.16
C VAL A 951 21.49 19.92 13.47
N HIS A 952 20.91 20.34 12.33
CA HIS A 952 21.27 21.53 11.61
C HIS A 952 20.33 22.66 12.05
N VAL A 953 20.87 23.64 12.78
CA VAL A 953 20.10 24.81 13.23
C VAL A 953 20.40 25.96 12.26
N PRO A 954 19.45 26.41 11.42
CA PRO A 954 19.65 27.55 10.54
C PRO A 954 20.10 28.77 11.33
N ALA A 955 21.28 29.31 11.06
CA ALA A 955 21.88 30.40 11.83
C ALA A 955 22.91 31.18 11.00
N LYS A 956 23.00 32.50 11.23
CA LYS A 956 23.96 33.37 10.58
C LYS A 956 25.42 33.04 10.98
N VAL A 957 25.63 32.74 12.28
CA VAL A 957 26.90 32.32 12.87
C VAL A 957 26.65 31.39 14.06
N ASP A 958 27.64 30.56 14.41
CA ASP A 958 27.53 29.62 15.54
C ASP A 958 27.22 30.32 16.87
N GLY A 959 27.94 31.38 17.22
CA GLY A 959 27.74 32.13 18.48
C GLY A 959 26.36 32.77 18.65
N ALA A 960 25.51 32.75 17.63
CA ALA A 960 24.14 33.23 17.69
C ALA A 960 23.12 32.14 18.07
N VAL A 961 23.55 30.89 18.33
CA VAL A 961 22.67 29.78 18.66
C VAL A 961 22.65 29.53 20.16
N THR A 962 21.47 29.54 20.75
CA THR A 962 21.27 29.12 22.12
C THR A 962 20.45 27.83 22.20
N GLU A 963 20.64 27.06 23.29
CA GLU A 963 19.82 25.90 23.65
C GLU A 963 19.30 26.03 25.08
N SER A 964 18.00 26.03 25.25
CA SER A 964 17.31 26.26 26.53
C SER A 964 17.83 27.55 27.24
N GLY A 965 18.07 28.64 26.46
CA GLY A 965 18.51 29.95 26.95
C GLY A 965 20.02 30.08 27.28
N LYS A 966 20.84 29.06 26.97
CA LYS A 966 22.30 29.07 27.12
C LYS A 966 22.98 28.98 25.77
N PRO A 967 24.23 29.43 25.60
CA PRO A 967 25.01 29.19 24.40
C PRO A 967 24.98 27.68 24.08
N ALA A 968 24.62 27.30 22.83
CA ALA A 968 24.37 25.91 22.49
C ALA A 968 25.64 25.03 22.67
N ALA A 969 26.82 25.56 22.43
CA ALA A 969 28.09 24.87 22.64
C ALA A 969 28.38 24.53 24.14
N GLU A 970 27.74 25.23 25.08
CA GLU A 970 27.88 25.02 26.55
C GLU A 970 26.75 24.12 27.09
N ALA A 971 25.74 23.83 26.28
CA ALA A 971 24.57 23.09 26.74
C ALA A 971 24.90 21.59 26.91
N LYS A 972 24.43 21.00 28.01
CA LYS A 972 24.68 19.60 28.35
C LYS A 972 24.10 18.68 27.26
N GLY A 973 24.96 17.81 26.69
CA GLY A 973 24.58 16.84 25.65
C GLY A 973 24.46 17.43 24.25
N VAL A 974 24.93 18.63 24.03
CA VAL A 974 25.05 19.29 22.73
C VAL A 974 26.52 19.49 22.40
N LYS A 975 26.96 19.04 21.22
CA LYS A 975 28.33 19.21 20.75
C LYS A 975 28.32 19.90 19.40
N PHE A 976 28.88 21.10 19.33
CA PHE A 976 29.09 21.77 18.04
C PHE A 976 30.04 20.99 17.15
N LEU A 977 29.72 20.86 15.88
CA LEU A 977 30.54 20.15 14.88
C LEU A 977 31.18 21.12 13.89
N ARG A 978 30.35 21.97 13.26
CA ARG A 978 30.79 22.92 12.21
C ARG A 978 29.65 23.89 11.81
N MET A 979 30.02 24.93 11.08
CA MET A 979 29.06 25.69 10.25
C MET A 979 28.97 25.05 8.86
N GLU A 980 27.78 24.92 8.33
CA GLU A 980 27.55 24.32 7.00
C GLU A 980 26.33 24.94 6.34
N HIS A 981 26.51 25.54 5.16
CA HIS A 981 25.43 26.12 4.34
C HIS A 981 24.42 26.99 5.10
N GLY A 982 24.89 27.88 5.99
CA GLY A 982 24.01 28.77 6.76
C GLY A 982 23.31 28.09 7.93
N ALA A 983 23.83 26.98 8.42
CA ALA A 983 23.39 26.30 9.63
C ALA A 983 24.56 25.98 10.55
N ALA A 984 24.34 26.10 11.86
CA ALA A 984 25.21 25.53 12.88
C ALA A 984 24.81 24.07 13.11
N VAL A 985 25.77 23.17 13.01
CA VAL A 985 25.58 21.73 13.06
C VAL A 985 26.02 21.19 14.42
N TYR A 986 25.12 20.48 15.08
CA TYR A 986 25.33 19.91 16.41
C TYR A 986 25.09 18.40 16.41
N ALA A 987 25.95 17.66 17.15
CA ALA A 987 25.68 16.28 17.54
C ALA A 987 24.97 16.28 18.89
N VAL A 988 23.87 15.52 18.95
CA VAL A 988 23.08 15.37 20.18
C VAL A 988 22.74 13.90 20.44
N GLY A 989 22.52 13.54 21.70
CA GLY A 989 21.95 12.25 22.12
C GLY A 989 20.43 12.29 22.13
N SER A 990 19.82 11.25 22.73
CA SER A 990 18.38 11.24 23.02
C SER A 990 17.99 12.37 23.97
N GLY A 991 16.74 12.84 23.89
CA GLY A 991 16.19 13.86 24.77
C GLY A 991 15.47 14.96 24.03
N PHE A 992 15.02 15.97 24.78
CA PHE A 992 14.39 17.17 24.27
C PHE A 992 15.40 18.32 24.21
N TYR A 993 15.37 19.09 23.12
CA TYR A 993 16.22 20.25 22.85
C TYR A 993 15.37 21.39 22.30
N GLN A 994 15.63 22.62 22.79
CA GLN A 994 15.01 23.85 22.30
C GLN A 994 16.09 24.83 21.86
N PHE A 995 16.35 24.86 20.55
CA PHE A 995 17.31 25.79 19.95
C PHE A 995 16.66 27.12 19.57
N GLN A 996 17.40 28.23 19.76
CA GLN A 996 17.02 29.54 19.23
C GLN A 996 18.19 30.10 18.45
N SER A 997 17.91 30.76 17.33
CA SER A 997 18.92 31.35 16.45
C SER A 997 18.39 32.56 15.69
N ILE A 998 19.32 33.29 15.07
CA ILE A 998 19.02 34.37 14.11
C ILE A 998 19.30 33.84 12.70
N LEU A 999 18.28 33.86 11.88
CA LEU A 999 18.36 33.39 10.49
C LEU A 999 19.30 34.23 9.63
N PRO A 1000 20.00 33.62 8.65
CA PRO A 1000 20.71 34.37 7.60
C PRO A 1000 19.78 35.29 6.78
N GLU A 1001 20.30 36.41 6.32
CA GLU A 1001 19.52 37.40 5.53
C GLU A 1001 19.06 36.84 4.17
N THR A 1002 19.72 35.81 3.68
CA THR A 1002 19.44 35.14 2.39
C THR A 1002 18.22 34.20 2.36
N ILE A 1003 17.60 33.93 3.53
CA ILE A 1003 16.37 33.16 3.59
C ILE A 1003 15.17 34.10 3.33
N ARG A 1004 14.92 34.42 2.05
CA ARG A 1004 13.74 35.15 1.59
C ARG A 1004 12.92 34.31 0.63
#